data_cef8d576dba6bbcad07669d2b6ee85ad
#
_entry.id   cef8d576dba6bbcad07669d2b6ee85ad
#
_cell.length_a   1.000
_cell.length_b   1.000
_cell.length_c   1.000
_cell.angle_alpha   90.00
_cell.angle_beta   90.00
_cell.angle_gamma   90.00
#
_symmetry.space_group_name_H-M   'P 1'
#
loop_
_entity.id
_entity.type
_entity.pdbx_description
1 polymer ?
#
loop_
_entity_poly.entity_id
_entity_poly.type
_entity_poly.pdbx_seq_one_letter_code
_entity_poly.pdbx_strand_id
1 'polypeptide(L)'
;MNEDIFETPSSTPNFQTELASQLAELVPEAIADGKIDLARLKELLSRDAADGSERFGLFWPGKQRALHLAQLPTTATLMPEPAQSVEWQNTKNVFIEGDNLEVVKILQKHYHGRIKLIYIDPPYNTGKDFVYPDNFSEGLDNYLDWTKQVDEEGKKTSSNTETEGRYHSNWLTMMYPRLKLARNLLAPDGVMCVSIDDHEVENLKRMMLEIFGEDNFLAQLIWDKQHSQQQGIFKRYHEYVLVFARSAQDLEGIAGGEGFIEAGALKKVSKANPASDFQFPAGVRFDAPDGFSLSGTFGDSEKVTVVEGALRALGGKTTEAVTLSAGWTQKNQMKSWFSGQETFDSKGQKVVEFYFNSAGKLKCKKERGVVTPPTILPRYGMVSEQTTKLDKLMGGHYFDTPKPIAMISDLINWFTVPGDLVLDFFAGSGTSGHAVFDVSRQNGSSRNFILVQLPEPLDESSETGRQGLAAGFTNIAQLTRKRLERAGAQLGSELASAGSDFGFRSYRLVGSNFSKWQASTEFDRTTLEQHLFSLRGSAEDNANYDALLIEVLLKQGYSLSEVFETVSISGLELRSIGNGIVLAYLNEHVRPSLIELREVLRTEPLKFIILEDAFQGDDELKTNLTQLCKSSSIELWTV
;
A
#
# COMPACT_ATOMS: atom_id res chain seq x y z
N MET A 1 -37.18 -20.58 -13.52
CA MET A 1 -37.11 -20.59 -12.05
C MET A 1 -35.88 -21.40 -11.69
N ASN A 2 -34.74 -20.76 -11.70
CA ASN A 2 -33.43 -21.40 -11.45
C ASN A 2 -32.81 -20.75 -10.20
N GLU A 3 -33.43 -20.96 -9.02
CA GLU A 3 -32.88 -20.47 -7.75
C GLU A 3 -31.67 -21.27 -7.22
N ASP A 4 -31.28 -22.33 -7.95
CA ASP A 4 -30.25 -23.29 -7.52
C ASP A 4 -28.96 -23.22 -8.38
N ILE A 5 -28.87 -22.27 -9.30
CA ILE A 5 -27.68 -22.02 -10.14
C ILE A 5 -27.25 -20.56 -9.96
N PHE A 6 -26.02 -20.35 -9.56
CA PHE A 6 -25.43 -19.02 -9.43
C PHE A 6 -24.68 -18.63 -10.71
N GLU A 7 -24.93 -17.43 -11.21
CA GLU A 7 -24.17 -16.85 -12.32
C GLU A 7 -23.01 -16.00 -11.78
N THR A 8 -21.86 -16.14 -12.41
CA THR A 8 -20.70 -15.29 -12.08
C THR A 8 -20.94 -13.87 -12.59
N PRO A 9 -20.76 -12.83 -11.72
CA PRO A 9 -20.93 -11.44 -12.16
C PRO A 9 -19.98 -11.08 -13.30
N SER A 10 -20.48 -10.37 -14.31
CA SER A 10 -19.70 -9.93 -15.48
C SER A 10 -18.80 -8.72 -15.20
N SER A 11 -19.06 -7.98 -14.13
CA SER A 11 -18.34 -6.77 -13.77
C SER A 11 -18.09 -6.70 -12.26
N THR A 12 -17.22 -5.78 -11.85
CA THR A 12 -17.05 -5.43 -10.43
C THR A 12 -18.34 -4.84 -9.85
N PRO A 13 -18.53 -4.81 -8.50
CA PRO A 13 -19.69 -4.24 -7.88
C PRO A 13 -19.97 -2.81 -8.35
N ASN A 14 -21.24 -2.48 -8.59
CA ASN A 14 -21.66 -1.11 -8.83
C ASN A 14 -21.85 -0.42 -7.46
N PHE A 15 -20.87 0.38 -7.07
CA PHE A 15 -20.88 1.05 -5.76
C PHE A 15 -22.02 2.06 -5.57
N GLN A 16 -22.58 2.58 -6.65
CA GLN A 16 -23.74 3.46 -6.56
C GLN A 16 -24.99 2.67 -6.13
N THR A 17 -25.19 1.49 -6.70
CA THR A 17 -26.28 0.58 -6.32
C THR A 17 -26.07 0.00 -4.93
N GLU A 18 -24.83 -0.36 -4.58
CA GLU A 18 -24.48 -0.87 -3.27
C GLU A 18 -24.66 0.18 -2.16
N LEU A 19 -24.24 1.43 -2.39
CA LEU A 19 -24.51 2.54 -1.48
C LEU A 19 -26.01 2.80 -1.32
N ALA A 20 -26.79 2.73 -2.40
CA ALA A 20 -28.23 2.86 -2.33
C ALA A 20 -28.87 1.75 -1.51
N SER A 21 -28.37 0.50 -1.63
CA SER A 21 -28.82 -0.64 -0.82
C SER A 21 -28.50 -0.46 0.65
N GLN A 22 -27.28 -0.03 0.99
CA GLN A 22 -26.87 0.26 2.37
C GLN A 22 -27.70 1.40 2.97
N LEU A 23 -28.02 2.45 2.21
CA LEU A 23 -28.91 3.53 2.65
C LEU A 23 -30.34 3.03 2.85
N ALA A 24 -30.82 2.12 2.01
CA ALA A 24 -32.13 1.51 2.16
C ALA A 24 -32.26 0.65 3.44
N GLU A 25 -31.19 -0.02 3.85
CA GLU A 25 -31.15 -0.76 5.11
C GLU A 25 -31.08 0.16 6.33
N LEU A 26 -30.29 1.25 6.25
CA LEU A 26 -30.09 2.16 7.37
C LEU A 26 -31.27 3.13 7.57
N VAL A 27 -31.92 3.54 6.49
CA VAL A 27 -32.99 4.56 6.50
C VAL A 27 -34.12 4.14 5.54
N PRO A 28 -34.84 3.05 5.82
CA PRO A 28 -35.91 2.53 4.95
C PRO A 28 -37.03 3.55 4.70
N GLU A 29 -37.24 4.46 5.63
CA GLU A 29 -38.25 5.53 5.49
C GLU A 29 -37.93 6.55 4.39
N ALA A 30 -36.67 6.60 3.93
CA ALA A 30 -36.24 7.45 2.81
C ALA A 30 -36.32 6.74 1.46
N ILE A 31 -36.92 5.54 1.38
CA ILE A 31 -37.10 4.79 0.13
C ILE A 31 -38.56 4.86 -0.29
N ALA A 32 -38.81 5.38 -1.47
CA ALA A 32 -40.11 5.40 -2.12
C ALA A 32 -40.01 4.79 -3.52
N ASP A 33 -40.86 3.81 -3.84
CA ASP A 33 -40.90 3.12 -5.14
C ASP A 33 -39.53 2.59 -5.62
N GLY A 34 -38.71 2.07 -4.68
CA GLY A 34 -37.37 1.54 -4.98
C GLY A 34 -36.31 2.61 -5.31
N LYS A 35 -36.60 3.88 -5.04
CA LYS A 35 -35.67 5.01 -5.21
C LYS A 35 -35.49 5.76 -3.90
N ILE A 36 -34.32 6.39 -3.73
CA ILE A 36 -34.05 7.23 -2.58
C ILE A 36 -34.82 8.56 -2.72
N ASP A 37 -35.70 8.82 -1.78
CA ASP A 37 -36.35 10.14 -1.61
C ASP A 37 -35.37 11.08 -0.89
N LEU A 38 -34.70 11.93 -1.66
CA LEU A 38 -33.72 12.89 -1.14
C LEU A 38 -34.35 13.94 -0.20
N ALA A 39 -35.62 14.27 -0.39
CA ALA A 39 -36.31 15.24 0.48
C ALA A 39 -36.56 14.60 1.85
N ARG A 40 -37.00 13.34 1.86
CA ARG A 40 -37.25 12.59 3.09
C ARG A 40 -35.94 12.23 3.82
N LEU A 41 -34.92 11.83 3.08
CA LEU A 41 -33.58 11.62 3.65
C LEU A 41 -33.02 12.88 4.30
N LYS A 42 -33.17 14.02 3.65
CA LYS A 42 -32.77 15.32 4.19
C LYS A 42 -33.58 15.70 5.44
N GLU A 43 -34.87 15.41 5.48
CA GLU A 43 -35.73 15.67 6.64
C GLU A 43 -35.29 14.80 7.86
N LEU A 44 -35.00 13.49 7.63
CA LEU A 44 -34.54 12.57 8.66
C LEU A 44 -33.19 12.96 9.24
N LEU A 45 -32.29 13.50 8.41
CA LEU A 45 -30.96 13.96 8.79
C LEU A 45 -30.94 15.43 9.27
N SER A 46 -32.05 16.19 9.14
CA SER A 46 -32.07 17.64 9.38
C SER A 46 -31.88 18.06 10.83
N ARG A 47 -31.95 17.14 11.79
CA ARG A 47 -31.66 17.44 13.19
C ARG A 47 -30.17 17.44 13.52
N ASP A 48 -29.35 16.79 12.69
CA ASP A 48 -27.89 16.67 12.85
C ASP A 48 -27.09 17.38 11.73
N ALA A 49 -27.76 17.78 10.65
CA ALA A 49 -27.13 18.51 9.56
C ALA A 49 -27.30 20.02 9.79
N ALA A 50 -26.25 20.69 10.24
CA ALA A 50 -26.17 22.14 10.26
C ALA A 50 -26.58 22.74 8.92
N ASP A 51 -27.20 23.93 8.99
CA ASP A 51 -27.76 24.73 7.87
C ASP A 51 -27.04 24.53 6.54
N GLY A 52 -27.86 24.32 5.50
CA GLY A 52 -27.44 24.02 4.12
C GLY A 52 -26.74 25.14 3.36
N SER A 53 -25.92 25.95 4.01
CA SER A 53 -25.10 26.98 3.39
C SER A 53 -23.66 26.54 3.28
N GLU A 54 -23.14 26.56 2.05
CA GLU A 54 -21.74 26.53 1.64
C GLU A 54 -20.81 25.61 2.46
N ARG A 55 -20.75 24.33 2.10
CA ARG A 55 -19.70 23.44 2.62
C ARG A 55 -18.34 23.88 2.07
N PHE A 56 -17.42 24.23 2.96
CA PHE A 56 -16.02 24.36 2.61
C PHE A 56 -15.52 23.03 2.03
N GLY A 57 -15.04 23.05 0.81
CA GLY A 57 -14.55 21.85 0.12
C GLY A 57 -13.71 22.22 -1.09
N LEU A 58 -12.87 21.29 -1.52
CA LEU A 58 -12.09 21.46 -2.73
C LEU A 58 -13.01 21.36 -3.95
N PHE A 59 -13.03 22.41 -4.79
CA PHE A 59 -13.79 22.43 -6.03
C PHE A 59 -12.84 22.67 -7.22
N TRP A 60 -13.02 21.87 -8.28
CA TRP A 60 -12.31 22.04 -9.55
C TRP A 60 -13.19 21.58 -10.73
N PRO A 61 -12.95 22.10 -11.96
CA PRO A 61 -13.59 21.60 -13.16
C PRO A 61 -13.21 20.13 -13.40
N GLY A 62 -14.21 19.23 -13.44
CA GLY A 62 -14.02 17.80 -13.59
C GLY A 62 -14.28 16.95 -12.34
N LYS A 63 -14.54 17.54 -11.17
CA LYS A 63 -14.80 16.80 -9.92
C LYS A 63 -15.95 15.81 -10.03
N GLN A 64 -17.08 16.22 -10.63
CA GLN A 64 -18.22 15.31 -10.80
C GLN A 64 -17.88 14.12 -11.71
N ARG A 65 -17.12 14.37 -12.79
CA ARG A 65 -16.62 13.30 -13.66
C ARG A 65 -15.71 12.34 -12.90
N ALA A 66 -14.76 12.85 -12.10
CA ALA A 66 -13.89 12.04 -11.26
C ALA A 66 -14.67 11.17 -10.26
N LEU A 67 -15.72 11.74 -9.65
CA LEU A 67 -16.62 11.01 -8.76
C LEU A 67 -17.36 9.88 -9.50
N HIS A 68 -17.87 10.17 -10.70
CA HIS A 68 -18.56 9.18 -11.53
C HIS A 68 -17.63 8.03 -11.94
N LEU A 69 -16.39 8.33 -12.34
CA LEU A 69 -15.38 7.33 -12.68
C LEU A 69 -15.08 6.33 -11.54
N ALA A 70 -15.09 6.80 -10.29
CA ALA A 70 -14.94 5.93 -9.13
C ALA A 70 -16.13 4.98 -8.92
N GLN A 71 -17.29 5.29 -9.49
CA GLN A 71 -18.52 4.50 -9.34
C GLN A 71 -18.75 3.52 -10.49
N LEU A 72 -18.16 3.78 -11.66
CA LEU A 72 -18.30 2.90 -12.82
C LEU A 72 -17.64 1.55 -12.56
N PRO A 73 -18.37 0.45 -12.72
CA PRO A 73 -17.78 -0.89 -12.66
C PRO A 73 -16.85 -1.12 -13.85
N THR A 74 -15.98 -2.12 -13.74
CA THR A 74 -15.15 -2.59 -14.86
C THR A 74 -15.45 -4.04 -15.20
N THR A 75 -15.37 -4.36 -16.48
CA THR A 75 -15.38 -5.74 -17.00
C THR A 75 -13.98 -6.31 -17.18
N ALA A 76 -12.93 -5.46 -17.00
CA ALA A 76 -11.54 -5.88 -17.11
C ALA A 76 -11.20 -7.01 -16.13
N THR A 77 -10.18 -7.77 -16.50
CA THR A 77 -9.65 -8.88 -15.70
C THR A 77 -8.13 -8.89 -15.65
N LEU A 78 -7.57 -9.83 -14.92
CA LEU A 78 -6.13 -10.02 -14.77
C LEU A 78 -5.70 -11.34 -15.39
N MET A 79 -4.79 -11.27 -16.34
CA MET A 79 -4.17 -12.44 -16.97
C MET A 79 -2.95 -12.86 -16.16
N PRO A 80 -2.86 -14.12 -15.69
CA PRO A 80 -1.70 -14.62 -14.99
C PRO A 80 -0.50 -14.76 -15.93
N GLU A 81 0.70 -14.40 -15.44
CA GLU A 81 1.97 -14.51 -16.15
C GLU A 81 2.98 -15.34 -15.34
N PRO A 82 2.81 -16.68 -15.23
CA PRO A 82 3.71 -17.52 -14.43
C PRO A 82 5.17 -17.45 -14.86
N ALA A 83 5.43 -17.31 -16.17
CA ALA A 83 6.79 -17.17 -16.72
C ALA A 83 7.50 -15.86 -16.31
N GLN A 84 6.76 -14.84 -15.89
CA GLN A 84 7.25 -13.56 -15.42
C GLN A 84 7.22 -13.47 -13.88
N SER A 85 6.93 -14.56 -13.21
CA SER A 85 6.78 -14.65 -11.76
C SER A 85 7.99 -15.32 -11.11
N VAL A 86 8.14 -15.13 -9.80
CA VAL A 86 9.12 -15.82 -8.98
C VAL A 86 8.37 -16.60 -7.90
N GLU A 87 8.61 -17.91 -7.78
CA GLU A 87 7.95 -18.79 -6.81
C GLU A 87 6.41 -18.75 -6.89
N TRP A 88 5.85 -18.79 -8.11
CA TRP A 88 4.40 -18.66 -8.38
C TRP A 88 3.51 -19.47 -7.44
N GLN A 89 3.87 -20.71 -7.13
CA GLN A 89 3.04 -21.61 -6.31
C GLN A 89 3.07 -21.28 -4.81
N ASN A 90 4.16 -20.67 -4.33
CA ASN A 90 4.42 -20.53 -2.90
C ASN A 90 4.23 -19.09 -2.39
N THR A 91 4.36 -18.10 -3.28
CA THR A 91 4.30 -16.68 -2.91
C THR A 91 2.89 -16.15 -2.77
N LYS A 92 2.71 -15.21 -1.84
CA LYS A 92 1.49 -14.42 -1.68
C LYS A 92 1.64 -12.97 -2.17
N ASN A 93 2.85 -12.57 -2.56
CA ASN A 93 3.10 -11.25 -3.13
C ASN A 93 2.61 -11.19 -4.57
N VAL A 94 2.08 -10.02 -4.97
CA VAL A 94 1.47 -9.82 -6.27
C VAL A 94 2.04 -8.57 -6.93
N PHE A 95 2.41 -8.69 -8.20
CA PHE A 95 2.73 -7.58 -9.09
C PHE A 95 1.74 -7.55 -10.25
N ILE A 96 1.15 -6.40 -10.53
CA ILE A 96 0.16 -6.22 -11.59
C ILE A 96 0.63 -5.14 -12.56
N GLU A 97 0.78 -5.52 -13.82
CA GLU A 97 1.03 -4.58 -14.91
C GLU A 97 -0.31 -4.09 -15.46
N GLY A 98 -0.59 -2.77 -15.35
CA GLY A 98 -1.84 -2.21 -15.84
C GLY A 98 -2.18 -0.83 -15.32
N ASP A 99 -3.30 -0.28 -15.80
CA ASP A 99 -3.88 0.96 -15.26
C ASP A 99 -4.36 0.74 -13.83
N ASN A 100 -3.89 1.60 -12.94
CA ASN A 100 -4.15 1.44 -11.51
C ASN A 100 -5.61 1.74 -11.11
N LEU A 101 -6.37 2.57 -11.85
CA LEU A 101 -7.78 2.80 -11.55
C LEU A 101 -8.58 1.51 -11.79
N GLU A 102 -8.39 0.87 -12.95
CA GLU A 102 -9.08 -0.38 -13.28
C GLU A 102 -8.67 -1.51 -12.33
N VAL A 103 -7.37 -1.62 -12.01
CA VAL A 103 -6.89 -2.62 -11.06
C VAL A 103 -7.48 -2.38 -9.66
N VAL A 104 -7.50 -1.14 -9.16
CA VAL A 104 -8.08 -0.84 -7.85
C VAL A 104 -9.59 -1.14 -7.81
N LYS A 105 -10.33 -1.00 -8.93
CA LYS A 105 -11.72 -1.47 -9.03
C LYS A 105 -11.81 -2.99 -8.93
N ILE A 106 -10.95 -3.74 -9.62
CA ILE A 106 -10.91 -5.21 -9.55
C ILE A 106 -10.64 -5.68 -8.12
N LEU A 107 -9.72 -5.03 -7.42
CA LEU A 107 -9.35 -5.41 -6.05
C LEU A 107 -10.48 -5.22 -5.04
N GLN A 108 -11.50 -4.38 -5.32
CA GLN A 108 -12.56 -4.08 -4.36
C GLN A 108 -13.28 -5.33 -3.84
N LYS A 109 -13.53 -6.33 -4.68
CA LYS A 109 -14.38 -7.46 -4.28
C LYS A 109 -13.73 -8.33 -3.19
N HIS A 110 -12.44 -8.66 -3.36
CA HIS A 110 -11.74 -9.50 -2.38
C HIS A 110 -11.06 -8.69 -1.26
N TYR A 111 -10.44 -7.56 -1.63
CA TYR A 111 -9.55 -6.82 -0.72
C TYR A 111 -10.23 -5.66 0.01
N HIS A 112 -11.56 -5.51 -0.12
CA HIS A 112 -12.33 -4.51 0.63
C HIS A 112 -12.10 -4.67 2.13
N GLY A 113 -11.63 -3.60 2.78
CA GLY A 113 -11.39 -3.58 4.22
C GLY A 113 -10.25 -4.48 4.70
N ARG A 114 -9.28 -4.90 3.84
CA ARG A 114 -8.23 -5.87 4.19
C ARG A 114 -6.81 -5.33 4.12
N ILE A 115 -6.58 -4.19 3.47
CA ILE A 115 -5.24 -3.64 3.30
C ILE A 115 -4.86 -2.82 4.51
N LYS A 116 -3.73 -3.16 5.12
CA LYS A 116 -3.26 -2.51 6.34
C LYS A 116 -2.50 -1.21 6.06
N LEU A 117 -1.68 -1.19 5.03
CA LEU A 117 -0.93 -0.02 4.60
C LEU A 117 -1.07 0.18 3.10
N ILE A 118 -1.48 1.37 2.70
CA ILE A 118 -1.34 1.84 1.32
C ILE A 118 -0.27 2.91 1.31
N TYR A 119 0.83 2.67 0.57
CA TYR A 119 1.82 3.69 0.27
C TYR A 119 1.82 3.94 -1.23
N ILE A 120 1.79 5.21 -1.64
CA ILE A 120 1.90 5.59 -3.05
C ILE A 120 2.83 6.80 -3.23
N ASP A 121 3.46 6.80 -4.38
CA ASP A 121 4.32 7.90 -4.88
C ASP A 121 3.79 8.34 -6.26
N PRO A 122 2.69 9.13 -6.31
CA PRO A 122 2.06 9.54 -7.56
C PRO A 122 2.91 10.57 -8.31
N PRO A 123 2.64 10.86 -9.59
CA PRO A 123 3.24 11.98 -10.29
C PRO A 123 3.03 13.29 -9.53
N TYR A 124 4.08 14.11 -9.39
CA TYR A 124 4.05 15.36 -8.61
C TYR A 124 3.51 16.57 -9.37
N ASN A 125 3.15 16.36 -10.63
CA ASN A 125 2.63 17.42 -11.51
C ASN A 125 3.65 18.53 -11.77
N THR A 126 4.91 18.18 -12.02
CA THR A 126 6.02 19.12 -12.25
C THR A 126 6.08 19.64 -13.70
N GLY A 127 5.10 19.30 -14.54
CA GLY A 127 5.04 19.66 -15.97
C GLY A 127 5.82 18.72 -16.91
N LYS A 128 6.61 17.81 -16.34
CA LYS A 128 7.35 16.75 -17.06
C LYS A 128 6.80 15.35 -16.78
N ASP A 129 5.98 15.24 -15.75
CA ASP A 129 5.43 13.97 -15.31
C ASP A 129 4.37 13.48 -16.28
N PHE A 130 4.30 12.16 -16.44
CA PHE A 130 3.21 11.51 -17.13
C PHE A 130 1.92 11.69 -16.33
N VAL A 131 0.95 12.40 -16.90
CA VAL A 131 -0.41 12.44 -16.38
C VAL A 131 -1.26 11.55 -17.25
N TYR A 132 -1.97 10.62 -16.62
CA TYR A 132 -2.86 9.70 -17.32
C TYR A 132 -3.82 10.45 -18.24
N PRO A 133 -4.09 9.98 -19.46
CA PRO A 133 -4.91 10.68 -20.45
C PRO A 133 -6.32 10.99 -19.92
N ASP A 134 -6.83 12.18 -20.22
CA ASP A 134 -8.14 12.69 -19.76
C ASP A 134 -9.37 11.99 -20.38
N ASN A 135 -9.19 11.11 -21.35
CA ASN A 135 -10.30 10.42 -22.03
C ASN A 135 -10.76 9.16 -21.29
N PHE A 136 -11.17 9.37 -20.04
CA PHE A 136 -11.64 8.31 -19.15
C PHE A 136 -13.05 7.76 -19.45
N SER A 137 -13.71 8.18 -20.53
CA SER A 137 -14.94 7.53 -20.97
C SER A 137 -14.74 6.12 -21.54
N GLU A 138 -13.47 5.76 -21.78
CA GLU A 138 -13.04 4.54 -22.44
C GLU A 138 -11.84 3.91 -21.69
N GLY A 139 -11.84 3.91 -20.35
CA GLY A 139 -10.69 3.59 -19.50
C GLY A 139 -9.90 2.34 -19.91
N LEU A 140 -10.57 1.21 -20.09
CA LEU A 140 -9.94 -0.03 -20.54
C LEU A 140 -9.58 0.03 -22.04
N ASP A 141 -10.45 0.56 -22.88
CA ASP A 141 -10.24 0.62 -24.33
C ASP A 141 -9.05 1.54 -24.66
N ASN A 142 -8.95 2.70 -24.00
CA ASN A 142 -7.79 3.58 -24.13
C ASN A 142 -6.49 2.92 -23.63
N TYR A 143 -6.55 2.15 -22.54
CA TYR A 143 -5.39 1.40 -22.06
C TYR A 143 -5.01 0.31 -23.06
N LEU A 144 -5.96 -0.44 -23.58
CA LEU A 144 -5.73 -1.49 -24.56
C LEU A 144 -5.24 -0.92 -25.90
N ASP A 145 -5.81 0.20 -26.33
CA ASP A 145 -5.36 0.90 -27.52
C ASP A 145 -3.97 1.51 -27.33
N TRP A 146 -3.69 2.05 -26.17
CA TRP A 146 -2.36 2.56 -25.84
C TRP A 146 -1.29 1.45 -25.77
N THR A 147 -1.63 0.28 -25.22
CA THR A 147 -0.73 -0.89 -25.22
C THR A 147 -0.57 -1.55 -26.58
N LYS A 148 -1.55 -1.38 -27.48
CA LYS A 148 -1.48 -1.80 -28.89
C LYS A 148 -0.84 -0.74 -29.79
N GLN A 149 -0.98 0.55 -29.44
CA GLN A 149 -0.46 1.71 -30.16
C GLN A 149 0.88 2.19 -29.59
N VAL A 150 1.82 1.28 -29.41
CA VAL A 150 3.19 1.64 -29.72
C VAL A 150 3.27 1.57 -31.24
N ASP A 151 2.68 2.56 -31.90
CA ASP A 151 2.86 2.67 -33.33
C ASP A 151 4.30 3.13 -33.62
N GLU A 152 4.69 2.92 -34.88
CA GLU A 152 6.05 3.08 -35.40
C GLU A 152 6.68 4.47 -35.17
N GLU A 153 6.02 5.41 -34.47
CA GLU A 153 6.46 6.80 -34.29
C GLU A 153 6.71 7.26 -32.84
N GLY A 154 6.52 6.43 -31.81
CA GLY A 154 6.97 6.68 -30.42
C GLY A 154 6.50 7.98 -29.78
N LYS A 155 5.33 8.51 -30.14
CA LYS A 155 4.90 9.84 -29.71
C LYS A 155 4.20 9.77 -28.35
N LYS A 156 4.78 10.40 -27.30
CA LYS A 156 4.15 10.64 -26.00
C LYS A 156 2.79 11.31 -26.17
N THR A 157 1.72 10.68 -25.69
CA THR A 157 0.36 11.11 -25.97
C THR A 157 -0.13 12.26 -25.09
N SER A 158 0.45 12.57 -23.94
CA SER A 158 0.32 13.90 -23.29
C SER A 158 1.21 14.09 -22.08
N SER A 159 1.91 15.19 -21.99
CA SER A 159 2.43 15.77 -20.75
C SER A 159 1.47 16.88 -20.31
N ASN A 160 1.15 16.94 -19.00
CA ASN A 160 0.40 18.05 -18.44
C ASN A 160 1.34 19.26 -18.33
N THR A 161 1.23 20.24 -19.22
CA THR A 161 2.13 21.40 -19.23
C THR A 161 1.55 22.55 -18.40
N GLU A 162 2.41 23.30 -17.68
CA GLU A 162 2.01 24.49 -16.88
C GLU A 162 1.27 25.56 -17.68
N THR A 163 1.39 25.54 -19.01
CA THR A 163 0.68 26.47 -19.91
C THR A 163 -0.78 26.10 -20.17
N GLU A 164 -1.22 24.91 -19.76
CA GLU A 164 -2.61 24.51 -19.85
C GLU A 164 -3.39 25.03 -18.63
N GLY A 165 -4.44 25.83 -18.85
CA GLY A 165 -5.28 26.40 -17.77
C GLY A 165 -6.02 25.35 -16.93
N ARG A 166 -5.80 24.06 -17.17
CA ARG A 166 -6.37 22.92 -16.44
C ARG A 166 -5.32 22.08 -15.69
N TYR A 167 -4.12 22.56 -15.58
CA TYR A 167 -2.96 21.86 -15.01
C TYR A 167 -3.27 21.10 -13.69
N HIS A 168 -3.71 21.80 -12.64
CA HIS A 168 -4.09 21.20 -11.38
C HIS A 168 -5.38 20.37 -11.47
N SER A 169 -6.35 20.80 -12.31
CA SER A 169 -7.63 20.12 -12.46
C SER A 169 -7.49 18.72 -13.04
N ASN A 170 -6.61 18.55 -14.02
CA ASN A 170 -6.33 17.24 -14.63
C ASN A 170 -5.73 16.29 -13.60
N TRP A 171 -4.74 16.76 -12.84
CA TRP A 171 -4.12 15.98 -11.78
C TRP A 171 -5.12 15.58 -10.68
N LEU A 172 -5.96 16.51 -10.24
CA LEU A 172 -7.01 16.26 -9.26
C LEU A 172 -8.03 15.24 -9.78
N THR A 173 -8.42 15.35 -11.06
CA THR A 173 -9.37 14.43 -11.70
C THR A 173 -8.80 13.01 -11.80
N MET A 174 -7.49 12.89 -12.06
CA MET A 174 -6.77 11.62 -12.05
C MET A 174 -6.70 11.00 -10.64
N MET A 175 -6.34 11.77 -9.64
CA MET A 175 -6.08 11.27 -8.28
C MET A 175 -7.35 10.92 -7.50
N TYR A 176 -8.40 11.73 -7.62
CA TYR A 176 -9.61 11.60 -6.80
C TYR A 176 -10.27 10.21 -6.82
N PRO A 177 -10.58 9.61 -8.00
CA PRO A 177 -11.22 8.29 -8.05
C PRO A 177 -10.34 7.20 -7.44
N ARG A 178 -9.02 7.27 -7.65
CA ARG A 178 -8.03 6.33 -7.13
C ARG A 178 -7.97 6.36 -5.60
N LEU A 179 -7.86 7.55 -5.02
CA LEU A 179 -7.83 7.74 -3.57
C LEU A 179 -9.15 7.31 -2.91
N LYS A 180 -10.29 7.63 -3.54
CA LYS A 180 -11.61 7.26 -3.05
C LYS A 180 -11.79 5.74 -2.98
N LEU A 181 -11.41 5.03 -4.04
CA LEU A 181 -11.46 3.57 -4.09
C LEU A 181 -10.42 2.93 -3.15
N ALA A 182 -9.22 3.50 -3.06
CA ALA A 182 -8.16 3.02 -2.17
C ALA A 182 -8.58 3.05 -0.70
N ARG A 183 -9.32 4.11 -0.27
CA ARG A 183 -9.86 4.18 1.09
C ARG A 183 -10.73 2.96 1.43
N ASN A 184 -11.53 2.47 0.49
CA ASN A 184 -12.40 1.31 0.72
C ASN A 184 -11.62 0.01 0.90
N LEU A 185 -10.43 -0.10 0.32
CA LEU A 185 -9.55 -1.27 0.47
C LEU A 185 -8.88 -1.33 1.85
N LEU A 186 -8.72 -0.19 2.54
CA LEU A 186 -8.08 -0.15 3.85
C LEU A 186 -8.88 -0.92 4.90
N ALA A 187 -8.18 -1.65 5.76
CA ALA A 187 -8.72 -2.21 6.99
C ALA A 187 -9.25 -1.09 7.91
N PRO A 188 -10.14 -1.34 8.88
CA PRO A 188 -10.62 -0.30 9.79
C PRO A 188 -9.48 0.49 10.45
N ASP A 189 -8.43 -0.19 10.86
CA ASP A 189 -7.19 0.35 11.43
C ASP A 189 -6.07 0.52 10.37
N GLY A 190 -6.44 0.59 9.10
CA GLY A 190 -5.52 0.77 7.98
C GLY A 190 -5.11 2.21 7.76
N VAL A 191 -3.93 2.42 7.18
CA VAL A 191 -3.32 3.73 6.98
C VAL A 191 -2.93 3.92 5.52
N MET A 192 -3.10 5.14 5.03
CA MET A 192 -2.63 5.59 3.72
C MET A 192 -1.53 6.63 3.87
N CYS A 193 -0.40 6.39 3.21
CA CYS A 193 0.75 7.29 3.11
C CYS A 193 0.93 7.72 1.65
N VAL A 194 0.94 9.02 1.38
CA VAL A 194 1.10 9.56 0.03
C VAL A 194 2.28 10.51 -0.02
N SER A 195 3.29 10.17 -0.81
CA SER A 195 4.42 11.07 -1.08
C SER A 195 4.01 12.18 -2.06
N ILE A 196 4.49 13.39 -1.83
CA ILE A 196 4.22 14.57 -2.66
C ILE A 196 5.24 15.67 -2.39
N ASP A 197 5.38 16.61 -3.32
CA ASP A 197 6.18 17.82 -3.12
C ASP A 197 5.33 19.11 -3.03
N ASP A 198 6.00 20.25 -3.06
CA ASP A 198 5.36 21.57 -2.93
C ASP A 198 4.35 21.89 -4.04
N HIS A 199 4.39 21.22 -5.23
CA HIS A 199 3.49 21.56 -6.34
C HIS A 199 2.03 21.21 -6.02
N GLU A 200 1.78 20.05 -5.39
CA GLU A 200 0.42 19.55 -5.18
C GLU A 200 0.09 19.20 -3.72
N VAL A 201 0.99 19.43 -2.75
CA VAL A 201 0.75 19.03 -1.35
C VAL A 201 -0.54 19.61 -0.77
N GLU A 202 -0.83 20.88 -1.03
CA GLU A 202 -2.02 21.56 -0.52
C GLU A 202 -3.31 21.01 -1.15
N ASN A 203 -3.30 20.79 -2.46
CA ASN A 203 -4.43 20.22 -3.20
C ASN A 203 -4.68 18.77 -2.76
N LEU A 204 -3.62 17.97 -2.66
CA LEU A 204 -3.70 16.59 -2.19
C LEU A 204 -4.25 16.52 -0.76
N LYS A 205 -3.73 17.32 0.15
CA LYS A 205 -4.17 17.35 1.54
C LYS A 205 -5.67 17.67 1.65
N ARG A 206 -6.15 18.69 0.93
CA ARG A 206 -7.57 19.06 0.90
C ARG A 206 -8.45 17.95 0.32
N MET A 207 -7.98 17.30 -0.75
CA MET A 207 -8.66 16.16 -1.35
C MET A 207 -8.77 14.99 -0.37
N MET A 208 -7.67 14.66 0.32
CA MET A 208 -7.65 13.59 1.30
C MET A 208 -8.49 13.90 2.54
N LEU A 209 -8.51 15.16 3.02
CA LEU A 209 -9.42 15.59 4.09
C LEU A 209 -10.89 15.38 3.71
N GLU A 210 -11.26 15.63 2.44
CA GLU A 210 -12.63 15.37 1.96
C GLU A 210 -12.95 13.87 1.89
N ILE A 211 -12.00 13.05 1.41
CA ILE A 211 -12.20 11.61 1.22
C ILE A 211 -12.16 10.85 2.55
N PHE A 212 -11.20 11.16 3.42
CA PHE A 212 -10.96 10.42 4.67
C PHE A 212 -11.65 11.03 5.89
N GLY A 213 -11.92 12.34 5.87
CA GLY A 213 -12.38 13.13 7.01
C GLY A 213 -11.23 13.78 7.79
N GLU A 214 -11.49 14.93 8.41
CA GLU A 214 -10.48 15.71 9.14
C GLU A 214 -9.91 14.96 10.35
N ASP A 215 -10.76 14.25 11.07
CA ASP A 215 -10.38 13.47 12.27
C ASP A 215 -9.41 12.31 11.96
N ASN A 216 -9.30 11.93 10.70
CA ASN A 216 -8.45 10.84 10.25
C ASN A 216 -7.10 11.29 9.68
N PHE A 217 -6.83 12.60 9.68
CA PHE A 217 -5.50 13.12 9.36
C PHE A 217 -4.54 12.89 10.52
N LEU A 218 -3.51 12.07 10.31
CA LEU A 218 -2.55 11.72 11.36
C LEU A 218 -1.34 12.66 11.37
N ALA A 219 -0.69 12.85 10.23
CA ALA A 219 0.51 13.66 10.14
C ALA A 219 0.83 14.09 8.71
N GLN A 220 1.60 15.16 8.60
CA GLN A 220 2.38 15.52 7.42
C GLN A 220 3.85 15.35 7.79
N LEU A 221 4.46 14.26 7.28
CA LEU A 221 5.87 13.99 7.48
C LEU A 221 6.70 14.81 6.49
N ILE A 222 7.87 15.24 6.92
CA ILE A 222 8.82 16.02 6.12
C ILE A 222 10.07 15.17 5.93
N TRP A 223 10.29 14.67 4.71
CA TRP A 223 11.52 13.99 4.37
C TRP A 223 12.58 15.01 3.94
N ASP A 224 13.61 15.17 4.77
CA ASP A 224 14.79 16.01 4.48
C ASP A 224 15.75 15.22 3.57
N LYS A 225 15.87 15.65 2.31
CA LYS A 225 16.74 15.03 1.28
C LYS A 225 18.21 15.41 1.45
N GLN A 226 18.56 16.33 2.37
CA GLN A 226 19.90 16.81 2.68
C GLN A 226 20.66 17.45 1.52
N HIS A 227 20.17 17.33 0.30
CA HIS A 227 20.77 17.92 -0.91
C HIS A 227 19.68 18.54 -1.79
N SER A 228 19.98 19.71 -2.34
CA SER A 228 19.11 20.40 -3.29
C SER A 228 19.96 21.02 -4.40
N GLN A 229 19.47 20.91 -5.62
CA GLN A 229 19.92 21.79 -6.68
C GLN A 229 19.39 23.20 -6.40
N GLN A 230 20.20 24.23 -6.65
CA GLN A 230 19.76 25.61 -6.48
C GLN A 230 18.73 25.94 -7.56
N GLN A 231 17.48 26.07 -7.16
CA GLN A 231 16.37 26.46 -8.03
C GLN A 231 15.68 27.68 -7.45
N GLY A 232 15.62 28.79 -8.21
CA GLY A 232 14.97 30.01 -7.79
C GLY A 232 15.67 30.74 -6.62
N ILE A 233 14.85 31.40 -5.76
CA ILE A 233 15.33 32.23 -4.65
C ILE A 233 15.67 31.38 -3.42
N PHE A 234 14.96 30.26 -3.20
CA PHE A 234 15.16 29.36 -2.08
C PHE A 234 15.61 27.97 -2.54
N LYS A 235 16.47 27.35 -1.74
CA LYS A 235 16.80 25.92 -1.92
C LYS A 235 15.74 25.06 -1.25
N ARG A 236 15.17 24.09 -1.97
CA ARG A 236 14.19 23.13 -1.46
C ARG A 236 14.89 21.82 -1.10
N TYR A 237 14.84 21.44 0.17
CA TYR A 237 15.55 20.27 0.72
C TYR A 237 14.61 19.13 1.07
N HIS A 238 13.30 19.25 0.88
CA HIS A 238 12.34 18.30 1.42
C HIS A 238 11.23 17.94 0.42
N GLU A 239 10.63 16.84 0.71
CA GLU A 239 9.35 16.36 0.19
C GLU A 239 8.46 15.99 1.38
N TYR A 240 7.19 15.72 1.12
CA TYR A 240 6.21 15.39 2.14
C TYR A 240 5.72 13.97 2.00
N VAL A 241 5.27 13.38 3.12
CA VAL A 241 4.41 12.20 3.12
C VAL A 241 3.17 12.54 3.94
N LEU A 242 2.00 12.60 3.29
CA LEU A 242 0.74 12.79 3.98
C LEU A 242 0.24 11.46 4.52
N VAL A 243 -0.14 11.41 5.79
CA VAL A 243 -0.55 10.18 6.48
C VAL A 243 -1.97 10.33 6.97
N PHE A 244 -2.85 9.44 6.50
CA PHE A 244 -4.26 9.39 6.88
C PHE A 244 -4.64 7.98 7.32
N ALA A 245 -5.44 7.87 8.37
CA ALA A 245 -6.08 6.61 8.75
C ALA A 245 -7.40 6.42 8.01
N ARG A 246 -7.86 5.18 7.87
CA ARG A 246 -9.27 4.92 7.54
C ARG A 246 -10.17 5.35 8.69
N SER A 247 -9.80 4.99 9.93
CA SER A 247 -10.41 5.43 11.19
C SER A 247 -9.29 5.61 12.23
N ALA A 248 -9.02 6.85 12.62
CA ALA A 248 -7.98 7.14 13.63
C ALA A 248 -8.32 6.60 15.02
N GLN A 249 -9.62 6.38 15.29
CA GLN A 249 -10.09 5.82 16.56
C GLN A 249 -9.77 4.33 16.71
N ASP A 250 -9.63 3.62 15.59
CA ASP A 250 -9.32 2.19 15.56
C ASP A 250 -7.81 1.91 15.57
N LEU A 251 -6.98 2.96 15.44
CA LEU A 251 -5.53 2.83 15.48
C LEU A 251 -5.03 2.70 16.92
N GLU A 252 -4.30 1.64 17.18
CA GLU A 252 -3.47 1.54 18.39
C GLU A 252 -2.22 2.43 18.28
N GLY A 253 -1.59 2.73 19.42
CA GLY A 253 -0.39 3.58 19.46
C GLY A 253 0.74 3.01 18.59
N ILE A 254 1.27 3.84 17.68
CA ILE A 254 2.32 3.47 16.74
C ILE A 254 3.66 3.39 17.46
N ALA A 255 4.35 2.25 17.34
CA ALA A 255 5.70 2.06 17.84
C ALA A 255 6.73 2.48 16.77
N GLY A 256 7.36 3.63 16.94
CA GLY A 256 8.45 4.13 16.07
C GLY A 256 9.81 3.50 16.34
N GLY A 257 9.85 2.35 17.01
CA GLY A 257 11.05 1.62 17.40
C GLY A 257 11.42 1.76 18.89
N GLU A 258 12.44 1.02 19.28
CA GLU A 258 13.07 1.18 20.58
C GLU A 258 13.79 2.53 20.62
N GLY A 259 13.53 3.32 21.61
CA GLY A 259 14.11 4.64 21.75
C GLY A 259 14.65 4.89 23.13
N PHE A 260 15.37 6.00 23.23
CA PHE A 260 15.90 6.47 24.50
C PHE A 260 15.28 7.82 24.84
N ILE A 261 15.03 8.04 26.13
CA ILE A 261 14.70 9.36 26.65
C ILE A 261 15.92 9.88 27.41
N GLU A 262 16.28 11.11 27.15
CA GLU A 262 17.25 11.84 27.93
C GLU A 262 16.54 12.81 28.88
N ALA A 263 16.69 12.60 30.16
CA ALA A 263 16.12 13.44 31.20
C ALA A 263 17.23 14.14 32.03
N GLY A 264 16.99 15.34 32.51
CA GLY A 264 17.87 15.97 33.49
C GLY A 264 17.81 15.21 34.83
N ALA A 265 18.95 14.92 35.40
CA ALA A 265 19.05 14.32 36.73
C ALA A 265 19.15 15.38 37.87
N LEU A 266 18.95 16.65 37.52
CA LEU A 266 19.09 17.82 38.42
C LEU A 266 17.76 18.55 38.57
N LYS A 267 17.56 19.16 39.74
CA LYS A 267 16.53 20.18 40.04
C LYS A 267 17.12 21.33 40.80
N LYS A 268 16.44 22.47 40.74
CA LYS A 268 16.75 23.62 41.56
C LYS A 268 16.80 23.22 43.05
N VAL A 269 17.88 23.61 43.73
CA VAL A 269 18.01 23.41 45.18
C VAL A 269 16.94 24.21 45.92
N SER A 270 16.22 23.56 46.81
CA SER A 270 15.14 24.14 47.62
C SER A 270 15.00 23.37 48.93
N LYS A 271 14.12 23.85 49.82
CA LYS A 271 13.81 23.11 51.07
C LYS A 271 13.27 21.72 50.81
N ALA A 272 12.50 21.53 49.72
CA ALA A 272 11.95 20.23 49.31
C ALA A 272 12.96 19.35 48.53
N ASN A 273 14.02 19.95 47.99
CA ASN A 273 15.09 19.26 47.26
C ASN A 273 16.45 19.85 47.68
N PRO A 274 16.96 19.54 48.90
CA PRO A 274 18.20 20.08 49.40
C PRO A 274 19.39 19.55 48.58
N ALA A 275 20.45 20.37 48.50
CA ALA A 275 21.71 19.94 47.91
C ALA A 275 22.29 18.76 48.70
N SER A 276 22.89 17.83 48.02
CA SER A 276 23.59 16.70 48.65
C SER A 276 24.73 16.21 47.75
N ASP A 277 25.77 15.70 48.40
CA ASP A 277 26.97 15.26 47.72
C ASP A 277 26.75 13.88 47.05
N PHE A 278 27.39 13.70 45.90
CA PHE A 278 27.48 12.45 45.19
C PHE A 278 28.86 12.32 44.55
N GLN A 279 29.53 11.17 44.79
CA GLN A 279 30.82 10.86 44.22
C GLN A 279 30.65 10.10 42.92
N PHE A 280 31.16 10.65 41.82
CA PHE A 280 31.18 10.03 40.49
C PHE A 280 32.54 9.38 40.28
N PRO A 281 32.61 8.17 39.72
CA PRO A 281 33.89 7.54 39.36
C PRO A 281 34.54 8.24 38.15
N ALA A 282 35.83 8.00 37.95
CA ALA A 282 36.48 8.34 36.68
C ALA A 282 35.85 7.54 35.53
N GLY A 283 35.92 8.07 34.31
CA GLY A 283 35.45 7.37 33.10
C GLY A 283 33.96 7.56 32.79
N VAL A 284 33.22 8.40 33.51
CA VAL A 284 31.84 8.80 33.18
C VAL A 284 31.87 9.59 31.86
N ARG A 285 30.98 9.24 30.90
CA ARG A 285 30.86 10.00 29.65
C ARG A 285 30.63 11.47 29.91
N PHE A 286 31.40 12.33 29.22
CA PHE A 286 31.32 13.78 29.34
C PHE A 286 31.40 14.39 27.92
N ASP A 287 30.28 14.94 27.44
CA ASP A 287 30.13 15.49 26.11
C ASP A 287 30.74 16.89 25.93
N ALA A 288 31.88 17.13 26.56
CA ALA A 288 32.63 18.38 26.47
C ALA A 288 33.95 18.18 25.70
N PRO A 289 34.50 19.23 25.06
CA PRO A 289 35.80 19.15 24.37
C PRO A 289 36.93 18.74 25.32
N ASP A 290 37.94 18.07 24.77
CA ASP A 290 39.13 17.67 25.52
C ASP A 290 39.80 18.88 26.22
N GLY A 291 40.15 18.70 27.46
CA GLY A 291 40.71 19.77 28.29
C GLY A 291 39.69 20.70 28.97
N PHE A 292 38.39 20.56 28.62
CA PHE A 292 37.35 21.32 29.34
C PHE A 292 37.30 20.91 30.80
N SER A 293 37.26 21.90 31.70
CA SER A 293 37.26 21.65 33.15
C SER A 293 36.36 22.64 33.89
N LEU A 294 35.59 22.13 34.84
CA LEU A 294 34.72 22.89 35.72
C LEU A 294 35.19 22.75 37.16
N SER A 295 35.23 23.88 37.87
CA SER A 295 35.55 23.96 39.28
C SER A 295 34.63 24.98 39.97
N GLY A 296 34.51 24.90 41.29
CA GLY A 296 33.62 25.78 42.06
C GLY A 296 32.14 25.50 41.78
N THR A 297 31.31 26.54 41.68
CA THR A 297 29.87 26.42 41.44
C THR A 297 29.54 26.86 40.01
N PHE A 298 28.78 26.03 39.25
CA PHE A 298 28.36 26.31 37.90
C PHE A 298 26.88 25.97 37.71
N GLY A 299 26.32 26.33 36.55
CA GLY A 299 24.90 26.19 36.20
C GLY A 299 24.03 27.35 36.67
N ASP A 300 22.93 27.60 35.99
CA ASP A 300 22.04 28.76 36.24
C ASP A 300 21.03 28.47 37.36
N SER A 301 19.87 27.90 36.99
CA SER A 301 18.81 27.56 37.96
C SER A 301 19.11 26.26 38.73
N GLU A 302 19.82 25.32 38.08
CA GLU A 302 20.25 24.03 38.62
C GLU A 302 21.75 24.11 38.94
N LYS A 303 22.08 24.63 40.13
CA LYS A 303 23.46 24.81 40.53
C LYS A 303 24.11 23.50 40.94
N VAL A 304 25.34 23.30 40.45
CA VAL A 304 26.22 22.20 40.80
C VAL A 304 27.49 22.76 41.35
N THR A 305 27.95 22.25 42.49
CA THR A 305 29.20 22.68 43.14
C THR A 305 30.18 21.51 43.17
N VAL A 306 31.40 21.73 42.69
CA VAL A 306 32.51 20.77 42.84
C VAL A 306 33.00 20.86 44.29
N VAL A 307 32.84 19.74 45.02
CA VAL A 307 33.26 19.62 46.44
C VAL A 307 34.68 19.09 46.57
N GLU A 308 34.99 18.07 45.72
CA GLU A 308 36.30 17.40 45.71
C GLU A 308 36.66 16.95 44.31
N GLY A 309 37.92 17.08 43.90
CA GLY A 309 38.39 16.77 42.56
C GLY A 309 38.08 17.87 41.53
N ALA A 310 38.13 17.54 40.24
CA ALA A 310 37.76 18.43 39.14
C ALA A 310 36.91 17.69 38.10
N LEU A 311 35.84 18.30 37.62
CA LEU A 311 35.06 17.78 36.52
C LEU A 311 35.75 18.13 35.20
N ARG A 312 36.64 17.26 34.71
CA ARG A 312 37.49 17.48 33.52
C ARG A 312 37.19 16.43 32.42
N ALA A 313 37.06 16.90 31.20
CA ALA A 313 36.85 16.06 30.00
C ALA A 313 38.17 15.73 29.31
N LEU A 314 38.37 14.44 28.96
CA LEU A 314 39.41 13.94 28.06
C LEU A 314 38.91 12.66 27.38
N GLY A 315 38.98 12.62 26.04
CA GLY A 315 38.48 11.47 25.26
C GLY A 315 37.00 11.21 25.49
N GLY A 316 36.18 12.25 25.68
CA GLY A 316 34.73 12.13 25.91
C GLY A 316 34.35 11.55 27.29
N LYS A 317 35.26 11.53 28.28
CA LYS A 317 35.05 10.96 29.61
C LYS A 317 35.66 11.84 30.71
N THR A 318 35.18 11.65 31.96
CA THR A 318 35.83 12.26 33.14
C THR A 318 37.18 11.60 33.41
N THR A 319 38.20 12.43 33.71
CA THR A 319 39.58 11.94 33.91
C THR A 319 39.82 11.33 35.29
N GLU A 320 39.07 11.79 36.31
CA GLU A 320 39.24 11.39 37.71
C GLU A 320 37.90 11.28 38.42
N ALA A 321 37.89 10.68 39.58
CA ALA A 321 36.72 10.69 40.45
C ALA A 321 36.45 12.12 40.95
N VAL A 322 35.18 12.55 40.95
CA VAL A 322 34.77 13.88 41.36
C VAL A 322 33.57 13.82 42.29
N THR A 323 33.60 14.58 43.38
CA THR A 323 32.44 14.74 44.27
C THR A 323 31.73 16.05 43.93
N LEU A 324 30.47 15.95 43.56
CA LEU A 324 29.62 17.08 43.20
C LEU A 324 28.45 17.19 44.16
N SER A 325 28.13 18.43 44.57
CA SER A 325 26.95 18.78 45.39
C SER A 325 25.90 19.45 44.55
N ALA A 326 24.70 18.87 44.50
CA ALA A 326 23.58 19.40 43.71
C ALA A 326 22.21 18.89 44.22
N GLY A 327 21.13 19.44 43.67
CA GLY A 327 19.76 18.94 43.88
C GLY A 327 19.45 17.76 42.96
N TRP A 328 19.81 16.56 43.40
CA TRP A 328 19.62 15.34 42.59
C TRP A 328 18.17 14.88 42.58
N THR A 329 17.62 14.54 41.41
CA THR A 329 16.25 14.01 41.29
C THR A 329 16.20 12.48 41.27
N GLN A 330 17.32 11.81 40.99
CA GLN A 330 17.41 10.35 40.78
C GLN A 330 18.55 9.73 41.59
N LYS A 331 18.82 10.23 42.82
CA LYS A 331 20.00 9.84 43.61
C LYS A 331 20.08 8.33 43.89
N ASN A 332 18.94 7.66 44.11
CA ASN A 332 18.91 6.22 44.35
C ASN A 332 19.25 5.45 43.09
N GLN A 333 18.73 5.86 41.93
CA GLN A 333 19.07 5.28 40.63
C GLN A 333 20.53 5.49 40.28
N MET A 334 21.09 6.67 40.56
CA MET A 334 22.52 6.95 40.39
C MET A 334 23.36 5.98 41.23
N LYS A 335 23.04 5.79 42.52
CA LYS A 335 23.73 4.85 43.38
C LYS A 335 23.72 3.43 42.85
N SER A 336 22.54 2.94 42.44
CA SER A 336 22.37 1.60 41.88
C SER A 336 23.17 1.45 40.59
N TRP A 337 23.05 2.40 39.65
CA TRP A 337 23.70 2.33 38.34
C TRP A 337 25.25 2.39 38.45
N PHE A 338 25.77 3.35 39.22
CA PHE A 338 27.23 3.49 39.44
C PHE A 338 27.85 2.35 40.28
N SER A 339 27.01 1.54 40.97
CA SER A 339 27.45 0.29 41.60
C SER A 339 27.41 -0.91 40.67
N GLY A 340 27.06 -0.72 39.38
CA GLY A 340 27.01 -1.78 38.38
C GLY A 340 25.72 -2.62 38.41
N GLN A 341 24.67 -2.16 39.09
CA GLN A 341 23.39 -2.87 39.16
C GLN A 341 22.46 -2.42 38.05
N GLU A 342 21.70 -3.36 37.50
CA GLU A 342 20.61 -3.03 36.58
C GLU A 342 19.60 -2.13 37.27
N THR A 343 19.33 -0.98 36.68
CA THR A 343 18.60 0.12 37.34
C THR A 343 17.36 0.51 36.54
N PHE A 344 16.25 0.67 37.25
CA PHE A 344 14.99 1.13 36.69
C PHE A 344 14.51 2.41 37.35
N ASP A 345 13.81 3.25 36.60
CA ASP A 345 13.18 4.44 37.17
C ASP A 345 11.83 4.11 37.85
N SER A 346 11.18 5.15 38.40
CA SER A 346 9.90 5.01 39.10
C SER A 346 8.73 4.58 38.17
N LYS A 347 8.94 4.59 36.86
CA LYS A 347 7.98 4.14 35.82
C LYS A 347 8.35 2.79 35.22
N GLY A 348 9.35 2.10 35.77
CA GLY A 348 9.84 0.82 35.24
C GLY A 348 10.72 0.93 34.00
N GLN A 349 11.19 2.11 33.62
CA GLN A 349 12.07 2.31 32.47
C GLN A 349 13.51 2.01 32.87
N LYS A 350 14.20 1.16 32.09
CA LYS A 350 15.60 0.80 32.34
C LYS A 350 16.52 2.00 32.12
N VAL A 351 17.42 2.28 33.09
CA VAL A 351 18.46 3.28 32.97
C VAL A 351 19.62 2.69 32.16
N VAL A 352 19.95 3.34 31.05
CA VAL A 352 21.05 2.94 30.15
C VAL A 352 22.34 3.59 30.53
N GLU A 353 22.30 4.89 30.89
CA GLU A 353 23.50 5.68 31.17
C GLU A 353 23.18 6.92 31.98
N PHE A 354 24.09 7.26 32.90
CA PHE A 354 24.23 8.60 33.44
C PHE A 354 25.49 9.24 32.85
N TYR A 355 25.37 10.45 32.31
CA TYR A 355 26.47 11.15 31.65
C TYR A 355 26.38 12.66 31.85
N PHE A 356 27.49 13.36 31.67
CA PHE A 356 27.56 14.82 31.72
C PHE A 356 27.44 15.39 30.31
N ASN A 357 26.52 16.35 30.11
CA ASN A 357 26.44 17.06 28.82
C ASN A 357 27.59 18.10 28.72
N SER A 358 27.71 18.79 27.56
CA SER A 358 28.75 19.77 27.29
C SER A 358 28.86 20.92 28.34
N ALA A 359 27.80 21.22 29.09
CA ALA A 359 27.76 22.19 30.16
C ALA A 359 28.04 21.58 31.55
N GLY A 360 28.43 20.34 31.68
CA GLY A 360 28.69 19.64 32.95
C GLY A 360 27.44 19.27 33.75
N LYS A 361 26.23 19.37 33.16
CA LYS A 361 24.99 18.96 33.82
C LYS A 361 24.76 17.46 33.63
N LEU A 362 24.44 16.77 34.73
CA LEU A 362 24.13 15.34 34.70
C LEU A 362 22.82 15.07 33.96
N LYS A 363 22.87 14.14 32.99
CA LYS A 363 21.74 13.59 32.23
C LYS A 363 21.59 12.11 32.55
N CYS A 364 20.37 11.62 32.41
CA CYS A 364 20.03 10.22 32.53
C CYS A 364 19.40 9.76 31.20
N LYS A 365 20.00 8.79 30.55
CA LYS A 365 19.48 8.12 29.35
C LYS A 365 18.75 6.87 29.80
N LYS A 366 17.51 6.70 29.37
CA LYS A 366 16.63 5.58 29.72
C LYS A 366 16.06 4.93 28.47
N GLU A 367 15.85 3.63 28.53
CA GLU A 367 15.08 2.94 27.52
C GLU A 367 13.62 3.38 27.60
N ARG A 368 13.01 3.55 26.44
CA ARG A 368 11.58 3.76 26.29
C ARG A 368 11.06 2.69 25.35
N GLY A 369 10.17 1.82 25.82
CA GLY A 369 9.67 0.69 25.06
C GLY A 369 8.91 1.07 23.80
N VAL A 370 8.30 2.27 23.78
CA VAL A 370 7.58 2.78 22.58
C VAL A 370 7.91 4.26 22.41
N VAL A 371 8.53 4.62 21.29
CA VAL A 371 8.75 6.01 20.87
C VAL A 371 7.85 6.28 19.69
N THR A 372 7.03 7.33 19.76
CA THR A 372 6.26 7.81 18.61
C THR A 372 7.19 8.25 17.48
N PRO A 373 6.90 7.91 16.22
CA PRO A 373 7.71 8.34 15.08
C PRO A 373 7.81 9.86 15.00
N PRO A 374 8.97 10.41 14.59
CA PRO A 374 9.11 11.86 14.38
C PRO A 374 8.42 12.27 13.07
N THR A 375 7.92 13.50 13.00
CA THR A 375 7.36 14.08 11.76
C THR A 375 8.43 14.66 10.83
N ILE A 376 9.66 14.85 11.28
CA ILE A 376 10.81 15.23 10.47
C ILE A 376 11.69 13.99 10.30
N LEU A 377 11.99 13.66 9.06
CA LEU A 377 12.66 12.42 8.64
C LEU A 377 14.04 12.72 8.02
N PRO A 378 15.08 13.03 8.84
CA PRO A 378 16.38 13.48 8.32
C PRO A 378 17.35 12.35 7.97
N ARG A 379 17.07 11.10 8.35
CA ARG A 379 18.03 9.97 8.37
C ARG A 379 18.02 9.05 7.16
N TYR A 380 17.22 9.33 6.14
CA TYR A 380 17.05 8.41 5.01
C TYR A 380 17.98 8.67 3.82
N GLY A 381 18.87 9.66 3.95
CA GLY A 381 19.91 9.96 2.97
C GLY A 381 19.40 10.69 1.72
N MET A 382 20.33 10.91 0.81
CA MET A 382 20.09 11.62 -0.46
C MET A 382 19.49 10.71 -1.52
N VAL A 383 18.73 11.27 -2.45
CA VAL A 383 18.20 10.55 -3.63
C VAL A 383 19.32 9.87 -4.43
N SER A 384 20.46 10.56 -4.63
CA SER A 384 21.62 10.04 -5.37
C SER A 384 22.21 8.76 -4.74
N GLU A 385 22.17 8.64 -3.41
CA GLU A 385 22.59 7.40 -2.73
C GLU A 385 21.64 6.24 -3.05
N GLN A 386 20.35 6.53 -3.12
CA GLN A 386 19.35 5.51 -3.45
C GLN A 386 19.45 5.09 -4.92
N THR A 387 19.71 6.03 -5.83
CA THR A 387 19.99 5.76 -7.23
C THR A 387 21.21 4.84 -7.36
N THR A 388 22.33 5.18 -6.68
CA THR A 388 23.55 4.34 -6.70
C THR A 388 23.30 2.91 -6.18
N LYS A 389 22.49 2.75 -5.12
CA LYS A 389 22.11 1.42 -4.60
C LYS A 389 21.27 0.65 -5.61
N LEU A 390 20.31 1.33 -6.26
CA LEU A 390 19.47 0.73 -7.28
C LEU A 390 20.29 0.33 -8.51
N ASP A 391 21.19 1.21 -8.99
CA ASP A 391 22.06 0.93 -10.13
C ASP A 391 22.94 -0.30 -9.88
N LYS A 392 23.48 -0.42 -8.68
CA LYS A 392 24.24 -1.63 -8.27
C LYS A 392 23.39 -2.89 -8.31
N LEU A 393 22.15 -2.82 -7.81
CA LEU A 393 21.23 -3.95 -7.84
C LEU A 393 20.83 -4.30 -9.27
N MET A 394 20.52 -3.27 -10.09
CA MET A 394 20.02 -3.43 -11.45
C MET A 394 21.13 -3.67 -12.49
N GLY A 395 22.40 -3.42 -12.14
CA GLY A 395 23.54 -3.52 -13.05
C GLY A 395 23.58 -2.43 -14.13
N GLY A 396 22.90 -1.31 -13.92
CA GLY A 396 22.86 -0.15 -14.82
C GLY A 396 21.94 0.94 -14.28
N HIS A 397 22.04 2.12 -14.87
CA HIS A 397 21.29 3.31 -14.48
C HIS A 397 20.00 3.41 -15.29
N TYR A 398 18.89 2.88 -14.78
CA TYR A 398 17.61 2.76 -15.49
C TYR A 398 16.48 3.59 -14.88
N PHE A 399 16.72 4.22 -13.71
CA PHE A 399 15.70 4.98 -12.99
C PHE A 399 16.34 6.11 -12.18
N ASP A 400 15.82 7.35 -12.32
CA ASP A 400 16.49 8.56 -11.80
C ASP A 400 16.26 8.83 -10.31
N THR A 401 15.04 8.60 -9.79
CA THR A 401 14.62 9.09 -8.48
C THR A 401 13.92 8.04 -7.61
N PRO A 402 14.59 6.91 -7.29
CA PRO A 402 13.97 5.93 -6.40
C PRO A 402 13.83 6.47 -4.98
N LYS A 403 12.70 6.20 -4.33
CA LYS A 403 12.50 6.53 -2.92
C LYS A 403 13.43 5.71 -2.02
N PRO A 404 13.81 6.23 -0.83
CA PRO A 404 14.63 5.48 0.13
C PRO A 404 13.91 4.23 0.64
N ILE A 405 14.52 3.05 0.46
CA ILE A 405 13.99 1.80 0.99
C ILE A 405 13.78 1.91 2.50
N ALA A 406 14.76 2.46 3.23
CA ALA A 406 14.67 2.60 4.69
C ALA A 406 13.47 3.44 5.16
N MET A 407 13.08 4.48 4.41
CA MET A 407 11.90 5.28 4.74
C MET A 407 10.62 4.44 4.60
N ILE A 408 10.50 3.71 3.50
CA ILE A 408 9.34 2.85 3.28
C ILE A 408 9.32 1.69 4.28
N SER A 409 10.49 1.11 4.61
CA SER A 409 10.61 0.05 5.63
C SER A 409 10.15 0.55 7.01
N ASP A 410 10.50 1.77 7.38
CA ASP A 410 10.03 2.36 8.65
C ASP A 410 8.51 2.58 8.63
N LEU A 411 7.92 3.08 7.53
CA LEU A 411 6.46 3.20 7.39
C LEU A 411 5.76 1.84 7.50
N ILE A 412 6.32 0.79 6.88
CA ILE A 412 5.81 -0.58 6.99
C ILE A 412 5.89 -1.06 8.44
N ASN A 413 7.02 -0.87 9.13
CA ASN A 413 7.20 -1.27 10.52
C ASN A 413 6.28 -0.51 11.50
N TRP A 414 5.95 0.77 11.19
CA TRP A 414 5.06 1.57 12.04
C TRP A 414 3.61 1.14 11.96
N PHE A 415 3.15 0.73 10.78
CA PHE A 415 1.73 0.54 10.51
C PHE A 415 1.32 -0.91 10.27
N THR A 416 2.26 -1.86 10.20
CA THR A 416 1.94 -3.25 9.90
C THR A 416 2.57 -4.24 10.85
N VAL A 417 1.92 -5.39 11.00
CA VAL A 417 2.42 -6.56 11.71
C VAL A 417 2.62 -7.74 10.74
N PRO A 418 3.28 -8.84 11.17
CA PRO A 418 3.41 -10.03 10.34
C PRO A 418 2.07 -10.53 9.80
N GLY A 419 2.05 -10.85 8.51
CA GLY A 419 0.84 -11.32 7.80
C GLY A 419 0.03 -10.21 7.14
N ASP A 420 0.26 -8.93 7.47
CA ASP A 420 -0.44 -7.80 6.88
C ASP A 420 -0.09 -7.60 5.41
N LEU A 421 -1.01 -6.94 4.70
CA LEU A 421 -0.93 -6.65 3.28
C LEU A 421 -0.65 -5.16 3.05
N VAL A 422 0.37 -4.90 2.22
CA VAL A 422 0.78 -3.57 1.76
C VAL A 422 0.36 -3.41 0.30
N LEU A 423 -0.27 -2.29 -0.05
CA LEU A 423 -0.61 -1.95 -1.43
C LEU A 423 0.16 -0.70 -1.87
N ASP A 424 0.74 -0.77 -3.08
CA ASP A 424 1.26 0.39 -3.79
C ASP A 424 0.79 0.34 -5.25
N PHE A 425 -0.12 1.25 -5.62
CA PHE A 425 -0.66 1.29 -6.96
C PHE A 425 -0.03 2.39 -7.85
N PHE A 426 1.10 2.94 -7.41
CA PHE A 426 2.04 3.75 -8.19
C PHE A 426 3.46 3.22 -7.95
N ALA A 427 3.68 1.93 -8.21
CA ALA A 427 4.87 1.22 -7.76
C ALA A 427 6.21 1.76 -8.30
N GLY A 428 6.18 2.48 -9.44
CA GLY A 428 7.38 3.07 -10.05
C GLY A 428 8.49 2.04 -10.23
N SER A 429 9.62 2.27 -9.61
CA SER A 429 10.74 1.31 -9.63
C SER A 429 10.57 0.10 -8.70
N GLY A 430 9.45 -0.06 -7.97
CA GLY A 430 9.20 -1.18 -7.05
C GLY A 430 9.86 -1.04 -5.67
N THR A 431 10.07 0.18 -5.19
CA THR A 431 10.70 0.42 -3.88
C THR A 431 9.90 -0.20 -2.74
N SER A 432 8.56 -0.12 -2.78
CA SER A 432 7.68 -0.64 -1.73
C SER A 432 7.78 -2.17 -1.59
N GLY A 433 7.82 -2.92 -2.71
CA GLY A 433 8.01 -4.36 -2.67
C GLY A 433 9.38 -4.75 -2.13
N HIS A 434 10.45 -4.04 -2.54
CA HIS A 434 11.79 -4.25 -1.99
C HIS A 434 11.83 -3.96 -0.47
N ALA A 435 11.14 -2.91 0.00
CA ALA A 435 11.03 -2.59 1.42
C ALA A 435 10.27 -3.68 2.21
N VAL A 436 9.19 -4.26 1.65
CA VAL A 436 8.49 -5.40 2.26
C VAL A 436 9.42 -6.60 2.40
N PHE A 437 10.22 -6.92 1.39
CA PHE A 437 11.23 -7.98 1.48
C PHE A 437 12.26 -7.70 2.57
N ASP A 438 12.79 -6.46 2.63
CA ASP A 438 13.79 -6.06 3.64
C ASP A 438 13.23 -6.15 5.07
N VAL A 439 12.02 -5.65 5.31
CA VAL A 439 11.34 -5.76 6.60
C VAL A 439 11.06 -7.21 6.98
N SER A 440 10.60 -8.03 6.02
CA SER A 440 10.36 -9.46 6.26
C SER A 440 11.62 -10.20 6.65
N ARG A 441 12.75 -9.89 5.99
CA ARG A 441 14.08 -10.42 6.33
C ARG A 441 14.53 -10.00 7.74
N GLN A 442 14.42 -8.70 8.05
CA GLN A 442 14.87 -8.15 9.34
C GLN A 442 14.08 -8.73 10.51
N ASN A 443 12.78 -8.93 10.34
CA ASN A 443 11.89 -9.37 11.41
C ASN A 443 11.70 -10.90 11.44
N GLY A 444 12.24 -11.64 10.48
CA GLY A 444 12.08 -13.10 10.37
C GLY A 444 10.62 -13.54 10.15
N SER A 445 9.78 -12.65 9.58
CA SER A 445 8.34 -12.90 9.41
C SER A 445 7.80 -12.13 8.22
N SER A 446 7.04 -12.80 7.37
CA SER A 446 6.54 -12.22 6.12
C SER A 446 5.42 -11.22 6.33
N ARG A 447 5.50 -10.14 5.57
CA ARG A 447 4.38 -9.31 5.14
C ARG A 447 4.20 -9.51 3.65
N ASN A 448 3.01 -9.21 3.14
CA ASN A 448 2.71 -9.40 1.73
C ASN A 448 2.47 -8.06 1.05
N PHE A 449 2.64 -8.02 -0.28
CA PHE A 449 2.36 -6.82 -1.04
C PHE A 449 1.51 -7.09 -2.28
N ILE A 450 0.78 -6.06 -2.71
CA ILE A 450 0.25 -5.90 -4.06
C ILE A 450 0.86 -4.64 -4.64
N LEU A 451 1.59 -4.77 -5.75
CA LEU A 451 2.13 -3.63 -6.49
C LEU A 451 1.44 -3.51 -7.83
N VAL A 452 1.11 -2.29 -8.22
CA VAL A 452 0.53 -2.00 -9.55
C VAL A 452 1.39 -0.98 -10.26
N GLN A 453 1.77 -1.29 -11.51
CA GLN A 453 2.54 -0.38 -12.35
C GLN A 453 2.01 -0.35 -13.77
N LEU A 454 1.76 0.85 -14.26
CA LEU A 454 1.45 1.09 -15.66
C LEU A 454 2.66 0.72 -16.53
N PRO A 455 2.50 0.01 -17.67
CA PRO A 455 3.59 -0.27 -18.60
C PRO A 455 3.97 0.98 -19.42
N GLU A 456 4.33 2.07 -18.72
CA GLU A 456 4.77 3.32 -19.33
C GLU A 456 6.05 3.07 -20.12
N PRO A 457 6.11 3.43 -21.43
CA PRO A 457 7.29 3.27 -22.24
C PRO A 457 8.48 4.07 -21.71
N LEU A 458 9.69 3.52 -21.85
CA LEU A 458 10.90 4.23 -21.48
C LEU A 458 11.15 5.42 -22.42
N ASP A 459 11.51 6.56 -21.84
CA ASP A 459 11.75 7.80 -22.60
C ASP A 459 13.10 7.79 -23.29
N GLU A 460 13.13 7.63 -24.60
CA GLU A 460 14.34 7.68 -25.42
C GLU A 460 15.11 9.02 -25.34
N SER A 461 14.45 10.10 -24.94
CA SER A 461 15.09 11.39 -24.75
C SER A 461 15.90 11.47 -23.45
N SER A 462 15.56 10.66 -22.45
CA SER A 462 16.27 10.59 -21.16
C SER A 462 17.49 9.65 -21.24
N GLU A 463 18.46 9.86 -20.36
CA GLU A 463 19.63 8.98 -20.26
C GLU A 463 19.24 7.59 -19.74
N THR A 464 18.46 7.55 -18.67
CA THR A 464 17.94 6.31 -18.04
C THR A 464 17.09 5.49 -19.00
N GLY A 465 16.22 6.16 -19.78
CA GLY A 465 15.41 5.49 -20.78
C GLY A 465 16.24 4.84 -21.90
N ARG A 466 17.23 5.57 -22.46
CA ARG A 466 18.16 5.01 -23.47
C ARG A 466 18.93 3.79 -22.93
N GLN A 467 19.45 3.89 -21.70
CA GLN A 467 20.16 2.77 -21.07
C GLN A 467 19.25 1.57 -20.83
N GLY A 468 18.01 1.81 -20.39
CA GLY A 468 17.00 0.77 -20.20
C GLY A 468 16.65 0.05 -21.49
N LEU A 469 16.40 0.80 -22.58
CA LEU A 469 16.12 0.25 -23.90
C LEU A 469 17.30 -0.56 -24.43
N ALA A 470 18.54 -0.06 -24.28
CA ALA A 470 19.75 -0.78 -24.66
C ALA A 470 19.94 -2.09 -23.85
N ALA A 471 19.43 -2.16 -22.63
CA ALA A 471 19.43 -3.34 -21.79
C ALA A 471 18.26 -4.31 -22.08
N GLY A 472 17.36 -3.96 -23.03
CA GLY A 472 16.24 -4.80 -23.46
C GLY A 472 14.93 -4.57 -22.72
N PHE A 473 14.84 -3.54 -21.87
CA PHE A 473 13.59 -3.13 -21.24
C PHE A 473 12.83 -2.19 -22.17
N THR A 474 11.51 -2.32 -22.24
CA THR A 474 10.65 -1.48 -23.07
C THR A 474 9.78 -0.52 -22.25
N ASN A 475 9.52 -0.85 -20.99
CA ASN A 475 8.64 -0.07 -20.11
C ASN A 475 9.07 -0.16 -18.64
N ILE A 476 8.48 0.72 -17.81
CA ILE A 476 8.79 0.81 -16.37
C ILE A 476 8.35 -0.45 -15.62
N ALA A 477 7.23 -1.09 -16.00
CA ALA A 477 6.76 -2.31 -15.32
C ALA A 477 7.75 -3.48 -15.42
N GLN A 478 8.49 -3.59 -16.53
CA GLN A 478 9.56 -4.57 -16.68
C GLN A 478 10.76 -4.27 -15.75
N LEU A 479 11.10 -2.99 -15.57
CA LEU A 479 12.15 -2.58 -14.62
C LEU A 479 11.72 -2.91 -13.17
N THR A 480 10.45 -2.66 -12.84
CA THR A 480 9.87 -3.00 -11.53
C THR A 480 9.99 -4.49 -11.24
N ARG A 481 9.53 -5.34 -12.17
CA ARG A 481 9.65 -6.81 -12.04
C ARG A 481 11.10 -7.24 -11.85
N LYS A 482 12.01 -6.70 -12.66
CA LYS A 482 13.44 -7.05 -12.59
C LYS A 482 14.07 -6.63 -11.27
N ARG A 483 13.68 -5.49 -10.72
CA ARG A 483 14.12 -5.08 -9.38
C ARG A 483 13.62 -6.05 -8.30
N LEU A 484 12.34 -6.44 -8.33
CA LEU A 484 11.77 -7.39 -7.37
C LEU A 484 12.48 -8.75 -7.45
N GLU A 485 12.69 -9.28 -8.65
CA GLU A 485 13.43 -10.52 -8.87
C GLU A 485 14.84 -10.48 -8.24
N ARG A 486 15.60 -9.41 -8.53
CA ARG A 486 16.97 -9.25 -8.04
C ARG A 486 17.04 -8.99 -6.54
N ALA A 487 16.12 -8.17 -6.01
CA ALA A 487 16.03 -7.91 -4.57
C ALA A 487 15.66 -9.18 -3.81
N GLY A 488 14.67 -9.94 -4.28
CA GLY A 488 14.27 -11.22 -3.70
C GLY A 488 15.40 -12.24 -3.71
N ALA A 489 16.13 -12.38 -4.84
CA ALA A 489 17.28 -13.29 -4.96
C ALA A 489 18.43 -12.88 -4.03
N GLN A 490 18.75 -11.59 -3.95
CA GLN A 490 19.80 -11.09 -3.06
C GLN A 490 19.47 -11.35 -1.59
N LEU A 491 18.27 -10.95 -1.14
CA LEU A 491 17.87 -11.08 0.27
C LEU A 491 17.62 -12.55 0.66
N GLY A 492 17.13 -13.38 -0.26
CA GLY A 492 16.92 -14.81 -0.04
C GLY A 492 18.24 -15.61 0.06
N SER A 493 19.33 -15.11 -0.54
CA SER A 493 20.66 -15.74 -0.45
C SER A 493 21.40 -15.42 0.86
N GLU A 494 21.05 -14.34 1.54
CA GLU A 494 21.59 -13.97 2.85
C GLU A 494 20.88 -14.79 3.91
N LEU A 495 21.45 -15.91 4.39
CA LEU A 495 20.95 -16.85 5.41
C LEU A 495 19.46 -16.67 5.73
N ALA A 496 18.63 -17.28 4.90
CA ALA A 496 17.19 -17.10 4.96
C ALA A 496 16.65 -17.48 6.33
N SER A 497 16.05 -16.54 7.01
CA SER A 497 15.13 -16.82 8.08
C SER A 497 14.00 -17.69 7.49
N ALA A 498 13.88 -18.92 7.98
CA ALA A 498 12.82 -19.83 7.60
C ALA A 498 11.46 -19.10 7.78
N GLY A 499 10.71 -18.90 6.68
CA GLY A 499 9.38 -18.30 6.70
C GLY A 499 9.22 -16.96 5.99
N SER A 500 10.29 -16.38 5.39
CA SER A 500 10.15 -15.15 4.58
C SER A 500 9.82 -15.47 3.12
N ASP A 501 8.86 -14.74 2.55
CA ASP A 501 8.44 -14.84 1.15
C ASP A 501 9.13 -13.76 0.32
N PHE A 502 10.00 -14.16 -0.60
CA PHE A 502 10.74 -13.28 -1.52
C PHE A 502 10.32 -13.45 -2.98
N GLY A 503 9.29 -14.23 -3.24
CA GLY A 503 8.68 -14.39 -4.56
C GLY A 503 7.62 -13.32 -4.84
N PHE A 504 7.06 -13.37 -6.05
CA PHE A 504 5.87 -12.63 -6.45
C PHE A 504 5.18 -13.27 -7.66
N ARG A 505 3.85 -13.16 -7.72
CA ARG A 505 3.04 -13.51 -8.89
C ARG A 505 2.88 -12.30 -9.77
N SER A 506 3.16 -12.44 -11.05
CA SER A 506 2.94 -11.40 -12.06
C SER A 506 1.60 -11.60 -12.75
N TYR A 507 0.85 -10.52 -12.87
CA TYR A 507 -0.39 -10.44 -13.61
C TYR A 507 -0.35 -9.26 -14.57
N ARG A 508 -1.16 -9.31 -15.63
CA ARG A 508 -1.37 -8.22 -16.57
C ARG A 508 -2.85 -7.90 -16.70
N LEU A 509 -3.19 -6.63 -16.64
CA LEU A 509 -4.55 -6.14 -16.91
C LEU A 509 -4.89 -6.36 -18.37
N VAL A 510 -6.04 -7.00 -18.62
CA VAL A 510 -6.57 -7.28 -19.96
C VAL A 510 -8.09 -7.07 -19.98
N GLY A 511 -8.68 -7.03 -21.18
CA GLY A 511 -10.13 -7.16 -21.35
C GLY A 511 -10.63 -8.51 -20.84
N SER A 512 -11.93 -8.63 -20.63
CA SER A 512 -12.55 -9.90 -20.24
C SER A 512 -12.24 -10.99 -21.28
N ASN A 513 -11.95 -12.20 -20.82
CA ASN A 513 -11.80 -13.38 -21.68
C ASN A 513 -13.16 -13.93 -22.18
N PHE A 514 -14.27 -13.37 -21.70
CA PHE A 514 -15.62 -13.74 -22.08
C PHE A 514 -16.22 -12.69 -23.00
N SER A 515 -16.47 -13.03 -24.26
CA SER A 515 -17.01 -12.12 -25.28
C SER A 515 -18.36 -11.51 -24.87
N LYS A 516 -19.22 -12.27 -24.18
CA LYS A 516 -20.51 -11.80 -23.64
C LYS A 516 -20.37 -10.66 -22.63
N TRP A 517 -19.23 -10.54 -21.93
CA TRP A 517 -18.97 -9.50 -20.93
C TRP A 517 -18.30 -8.26 -21.51
N GLN A 518 -17.81 -8.34 -22.76
CA GLN A 518 -17.23 -7.20 -23.47
C GLN A 518 -18.30 -6.30 -24.13
N ALA A 519 -19.55 -6.79 -24.23
CA ALA A 519 -20.63 -6.04 -24.85
C ALA A 519 -20.98 -4.79 -24.04
N SER A 520 -20.80 -3.61 -24.64
CA SER A 520 -21.22 -2.34 -24.05
C SER A 520 -22.75 -2.17 -24.10
N THR A 521 -23.31 -1.44 -23.14
CA THR A 521 -24.75 -1.17 -23.05
C THR A 521 -25.26 -0.15 -24.10
N GLU A 522 -24.40 0.38 -24.97
CA GLU A 522 -24.71 1.46 -25.93
C GLU A 522 -24.73 0.98 -27.39
N PHE A 523 -25.27 -0.19 -27.67
CA PHE A 523 -25.48 -0.61 -29.07
C PHE A 523 -26.79 -0.11 -29.62
N ASP A 524 -26.77 0.37 -30.88
CA ASP A 524 -27.98 0.48 -31.66
C ASP A 524 -28.57 -0.92 -31.99
N ARG A 525 -29.85 -0.97 -32.32
CA ARG A 525 -30.57 -2.24 -32.50
C ARG A 525 -29.98 -3.16 -33.59
N THR A 526 -29.36 -2.60 -34.62
CA THR A 526 -28.76 -3.33 -35.75
C THR A 526 -27.40 -3.93 -35.35
N THR A 527 -26.60 -3.19 -34.60
CA THR A 527 -25.32 -3.64 -34.06
C THR A 527 -25.52 -4.68 -32.95
N LEU A 528 -26.57 -4.54 -32.15
CA LEU A 528 -26.97 -5.52 -31.14
C LEU A 528 -27.38 -6.86 -31.76
N GLU A 529 -28.18 -6.86 -32.86
CA GLU A 529 -28.57 -8.09 -33.56
C GLU A 529 -27.35 -8.80 -34.19
N GLN A 530 -26.41 -8.06 -34.76
CA GLN A 530 -25.17 -8.63 -35.29
C GLN A 530 -24.27 -9.18 -34.19
N HIS A 531 -24.16 -8.48 -33.04
CA HIS A 531 -23.44 -8.95 -31.87
C HIS A 531 -24.07 -10.20 -31.26
N LEU A 532 -25.39 -10.27 -31.12
CA LEU A 532 -26.09 -11.46 -30.64
C LEU A 532 -25.86 -12.69 -31.51
N PHE A 533 -25.65 -12.50 -32.81
CA PHE A 533 -25.29 -13.59 -33.72
C PHE A 533 -23.81 -14.01 -33.61
N SER A 534 -22.91 -13.11 -33.18
CA SER A 534 -21.49 -13.41 -32.97
C SER A 534 -21.20 -14.01 -31.59
N LEU A 535 -22.13 -13.87 -30.63
CA LEU A 535 -22.01 -14.37 -29.24
C LEU A 535 -22.35 -15.88 -29.12
N ARG A 536 -22.05 -16.70 -30.12
CA ARG A 536 -22.24 -18.15 -30.03
C ARG A 536 -21.17 -18.89 -29.21
N GLY A 537 -20.07 -18.22 -28.83
CA GLY A 537 -19.09 -18.73 -27.91
C GLY A 537 -18.96 -17.79 -26.70
N SER A 538 -18.97 -18.29 -25.49
CA SER A 538 -18.85 -17.44 -24.29
C SER A 538 -17.40 -17.04 -23.99
N ALA A 539 -16.42 -17.87 -24.34
CA ALA A 539 -15.00 -17.57 -24.25
C ALA A 539 -14.38 -17.19 -25.60
N GLU A 540 -13.30 -16.42 -25.62
CA GLU A 540 -12.51 -16.24 -26.84
C GLU A 540 -11.90 -17.59 -27.27
N ASP A 541 -11.95 -17.94 -28.55
CA ASP A 541 -11.57 -19.25 -29.11
C ASP A 541 -10.20 -19.80 -28.72
N ASN A 542 -9.33 -18.96 -28.15
CA ASN A 542 -7.98 -19.31 -27.70
C ASN A 542 -7.70 -18.91 -26.26
N ALA A 543 -8.72 -18.65 -25.42
CA ALA A 543 -8.51 -18.28 -24.03
C ALA A 543 -7.87 -19.43 -23.25
N ASN A 544 -6.79 -19.12 -22.53
CA ASN A 544 -6.13 -20.09 -21.65
C ASN A 544 -7.05 -20.40 -20.45
N TYR A 545 -7.25 -21.68 -20.11
CA TYR A 545 -8.07 -22.11 -18.97
C TYR A 545 -7.65 -21.47 -17.63
N ASP A 546 -6.38 -21.20 -17.44
CA ASP A 546 -5.90 -20.52 -16.23
C ASP A 546 -6.32 -19.04 -16.21
N ALA A 547 -6.36 -18.37 -17.36
CA ALA A 547 -6.86 -17.00 -17.49
C ALA A 547 -8.39 -16.95 -17.23
N LEU A 548 -9.15 -17.88 -17.80
CA LEU A 548 -10.59 -18.02 -17.53
C LEU A 548 -10.84 -18.27 -16.03
N LEU A 549 -10.08 -19.20 -15.44
CA LEU A 549 -10.19 -19.50 -14.01
C LEU A 549 -9.96 -18.26 -13.15
N ILE A 550 -8.85 -17.55 -13.36
CA ILE A 550 -8.50 -16.36 -12.59
C ILE A 550 -9.59 -15.29 -12.72
N GLU A 551 -10.12 -15.07 -13.93
CA GLU A 551 -11.22 -14.12 -14.12
C GLU A 551 -12.46 -14.49 -13.32
N VAL A 552 -12.88 -15.76 -13.40
CA VAL A 552 -14.04 -16.26 -12.65
C VAL A 552 -13.82 -16.13 -11.15
N LEU A 553 -12.64 -16.53 -10.65
CA LEU A 553 -12.29 -16.43 -9.24
C LEU A 553 -12.31 -14.98 -8.76
N LEU A 554 -11.70 -14.04 -9.50
CA LEU A 554 -11.71 -12.61 -9.15
C LEU A 554 -13.14 -12.05 -9.10
N LYS A 555 -13.97 -12.38 -10.10
CA LYS A 555 -15.37 -11.92 -10.14
C LYS A 555 -16.24 -12.55 -9.07
N GLN A 556 -15.84 -13.70 -8.53
CA GLN A 556 -16.47 -14.32 -7.36
C GLN A 556 -15.88 -13.84 -6.03
N GLY A 557 -14.77 -13.07 -6.03
CA GLY A 557 -14.15 -12.48 -4.84
C GLY A 557 -13.10 -13.37 -4.17
N TYR A 558 -12.43 -14.22 -4.93
CA TYR A 558 -11.27 -14.97 -4.46
C TYR A 558 -9.99 -14.11 -4.51
N SER A 559 -9.00 -14.50 -3.71
CA SER A 559 -7.69 -13.83 -3.64
C SER A 559 -6.86 -14.06 -4.91
N LEU A 560 -6.00 -13.10 -5.26
CA LEU A 560 -4.96 -13.28 -6.28
C LEU A 560 -3.87 -14.28 -5.88
N SER A 561 -3.80 -14.63 -4.61
CA SER A 561 -2.85 -15.61 -4.09
C SER A 561 -3.41 -17.03 -3.96
N GLU A 562 -4.62 -17.30 -4.48
CA GLU A 562 -5.17 -18.65 -4.48
C GLU A 562 -4.26 -19.62 -5.26
N VAL A 563 -4.09 -20.80 -4.69
CA VAL A 563 -3.33 -21.88 -5.31
C VAL A 563 -4.29 -22.82 -6.00
N PHE A 564 -4.02 -23.12 -7.25
CA PHE A 564 -4.79 -24.08 -8.01
C PHE A 564 -3.88 -25.07 -8.74
N GLU A 565 -4.38 -26.24 -8.98
CA GLU A 565 -3.70 -27.31 -9.70
C GLU A 565 -4.61 -27.93 -10.77
N THR A 566 -4.01 -28.53 -11.76
CA THR A 566 -4.75 -29.31 -12.77
C THR A 566 -4.91 -30.74 -12.27
N VAL A 567 -6.15 -31.22 -12.22
CA VAL A 567 -6.48 -32.60 -11.84
C VAL A 567 -7.28 -33.26 -12.95
N SER A 568 -7.13 -34.58 -13.11
CA SER A 568 -7.94 -35.37 -14.05
C SER A 568 -8.83 -36.32 -13.27
N ILE A 569 -10.15 -36.18 -13.45
CA ILE A 569 -11.15 -37.04 -12.81
C ILE A 569 -12.04 -37.59 -13.92
N SER A 570 -12.11 -38.92 -14.04
CA SER A 570 -12.90 -39.62 -15.07
C SER A 570 -12.63 -39.20 -16.53
N GLY A 571 -11.38 -38.72 -16.79
CA GLY A 571 -11.00 -38.25 -18.12
C GLY A 571 -11.26 -36.76 -18.39
N LEU A 572 -11.93 -36.06 -17.45
CA LEU A 572 -12.11 -34.61 -17.51
C LEU A 572 -10.92 -33.90 -16.86
N GLU A 573 -10.38 -32.89 -17.55
CA GLU A 573 -9.38 -31.99 -17.00
C GLU A 573 -10.08 -30.86 -16.26
N LEU A 574 -9.78 -30.74 -14.97
CA LEU A 574 -10.38 -29.77 -14.05
C LEU A 574 -9.30 -28.92 -13.41
N ARG A 575 -9.68 -27.72 -12.98
CA ARG A 575 -8.89 -26.91 -12.06
C ARG A 575 -9.40 -27.11 -10.64
N SER A 576 -8.50 -27.50 -9.74
CA SER A 576 -8.76 -27.75 -8.32
C SER A 576 -8.20 -26.60 -7.50
N ILE A 577 -9.02 -25.95 -6.69
CA ILE A 577 -8.65 -24.84 -5.81
C ILE A 577 -8.87 -25.28 -4.37
N GLY A 578 -7.93 -24.96 -3.47
CA GLY A 578 -8.05 -25.27 -2.05
C GLY A 578 -8.10 -26.78 -1.78
N ASN A 579 -7.30 -27.60 -2.46
CA ASN A 579 -7.26 -29.06 -2.35
C ASN A 579 -8.62 -29.73 -2.64
N GLY A 580 -9.31 -29.28 -3.69
CA GLY A 580 -10.58 -29.88 -4.13
C GLY A 580 -11.84 -29.25 -3.53
N ILE A 581 -11.71 -28.22 -2.68
CA ILE A 581 -12.87 -27.48 -2.16
C ILE A 581 -13.67 -26.84 -3.29
N VAL A 582 -13.00 -26.30 -4.31
CA VAL A 582 -13.63 -25.79 -5.52
C VAL A 582 -13.04 -26.55 -6.71
N LEU A 583 -13.91 -27.07 -7.57
CA LEU A 583 -13.52 -27.67 -8.83
C LEU A 583 -14.11 -26.87 -10.01
N ALA A 584 -13.33 -26.64 -11.05
CA ALA A 584 -13.76 -25.90 -12.22
C ALA A 584 -13.52 -26.69 -13.50
N TYR A 585 -14.57 -26.87 -14.30
CA TYR A 585 -14.51 -27.41 -15.67
C TYR A 585 -14.65 -26.27 -16.68
N LEU A 586 -13.56 -25.96 -17.37
CA LEU A 586 -13.43 -24.76 -18.22
C LEU A 586 -13.21 -25.09 -19.70
N ASN A 587 -13.52 -26.33 -20.15
CA ASN A 587 -13.40 -26.73 -21.53
C ASN A 587 -14.76 -26.64 -22.20
N GLU A 588 -14.95 -25.68 -23.13
CA GLU A 588 -16.17 -25.49 -23.91
C GLU A 588 -16.26 -26.42 -25.11
N HIS A 589 -15.11 -26.98 -25.57
CA HIS A 589 -15.04 -27.80 -26.78
C HIS A 589 -15.39 -29.27 -26.54
N VAL A 590 -15.34 -29.72 -25.29
CA VAL A 590 -15.64 -31.08 -24.89
C VAL A 590 -16.84 -31.09 -23.95
N ARG A 591 -17.97 -31.63 -24.43
CA ARG A 591 -19.16 -31.79 -23.60
C ARG A 591 -18.96 -32.96 -22.63
N PRO A 592 -18.98 -32.73 -21.28
CA PRO A 592 -18.88 -33.82 -20.32
C PRO A 592 -20.17 -34.66 -20.32
N SER A 593 -20.06 -35.95 -20.09
CA SER A 593 -21.24 -36.81 -19.85
C SER A 593 -21.71 -36.71 -18.40
N LEU A 594 -22.97 -37.03 -18.15
CA LEU A 594 -23.55 -37.07 -16.80
C LEU A 594 -22.81 -38.06 -15.88
N ILE A 595 -22.24 -39.13 -16.45
CA ILE A 595 -21.49 -40.16 -15.72
C ILE A 595 -20.17 -39.54 -15.22
N GLU A 596 -19.44 -38.88 -16.09
CA GLU A 596 -18.18 -38.20 -15.73
C GLU A 596 -18.42 -37.12 -14.68
N LEU A 597 -19.44 -36.28 -14.83
CA LEU A 597 -19.82 -35.28 -13.87
C LEU A 597 -20.18 -35.87 -12.50
N ARG A 598 -20.85 -37.03 -12.45
CA ARG A 598 -21.11 -37.75 -11.21
C ARG A 598 -19.82 -38.16 -10.50
N GLU A 599 -18.84 -38.67 -11.23
CA GLU A 599 -17.56 -39.06 -10.65
C GLU A 599 -16.81 -37.83 -10.09
N VAL A 600 -16.88 -36.68 -10.78
CA VAL A 600 -16.36 -35.41 -10.26
C VAL A 600 -17.05 -35.01 -8.96
N LEU A 601 -18.38 -35.03 -8.91
CA LEU A 601 -19.14 -34.63 -7.72
C LEU A 601 -19.01 -35.62 -6.54
N ARG A 602 -18.60 -36.86 -6.78
CA ARG A 602 -18.27 -37.84 -5.73
C ARG A 602 -17.05 -37.45 -4.89
N THR A 603 -16.23 -36.53 -5.36
CA THR A 603 -15.13 -35.95 -4.55
C THR A 603 -15.63 -34.95 -3.52
N GLU A 604 -16.93 -34.66 -3.50
CA GLU A 604 -17.64 -33.79 -2.57
C GLU A 604 -17.06 -32.36 -2.50
N PRO A 605 -16.85 -31.66 -3.64
CA PRO A 605 -16.43 -30.27 -3.58
C PRO A 605 -17.55 -29.43 -2.96
N LEU A 606 -17.20 -28.35 -2.25
CA LEU A 606 -18.21 -27.39 -1.78
C LEU A 606 -18.81 -26.59 -2.93
N LYS A 607 -18.00 -26.34 -3.98
CA LYS A 607 -18.41 -25.56 -5.15
C LYS A 607 -17.92 -26.21 -6.43
N PHE A 608 -18.81 -26.27 -7.43
CA PHE A 608 -18.48 -26.69 -8.78
C PHE A 608 -18.76 -25.57 -9.78
N ILE A 609 -17.74 -25.20 -10.56
CA ILE A 609 -17.81 -24.15 -11.58
C ILE A 609 -17.75 -24.83 -12.95
N ILE A 610 -18.65 -24.46 -13.87
CA ILE A 610 -18.67 -24.99 -15.24
C ILE A 610 -19.00 -23.88 -16.22
N LEU A 611 -18.32 -23.88 -17.39
CA LEU A 611 -18.69 -22.99 -18.49
C LEU A 611 -20.08 -23.33 -19.03
N GLU A 612 -20.89 -22.31 -19.27
CA GLU A 612 -22.22 -22.50 -19.90
C GLU A 612 -22.11 -23.22 -21.24
N ASP A 613 -21.09 -22.86 -22.04
CA ASP A 613 -20.86 -23.46 -23.36
C ASP A 613 -20.35 -24.90 -23.29
N ALA A 614 -19.87 -25.38 -22.16
CA ALA A 614 -19.53 -26.80 -21.98
C ALA A 614 -20.76 -27.73 -22.11
N PHE A 615 -21.97 -27.20 -21.89
CA PHE A 615 -23.20 -27.95 -22.10
C PHE A 615 -23.56 -28.11 -23.60
N GLN A 616 -23.00 -27.26 -24.47
CA GLN A 616 -23.27 -27.28 -25.94
C GLN A 616 -24.77 -27.28 -26.28
N GLY A 617 -25.58 -26.55 -25.49
CA GLY A 617 -27.03 -26.45 -25.64
C GLY A 617 -27.83 -27.65 -25.11
N ASP A 618 -27.23 -28.53 -24.32
CA ASP A 618 -27.90 -29.66 -23.69
C ASP A 618 -28.54 -29.24 -22.34
N ASP A 619 -29.78 -28.75 -22.40
CA ASP A 619 -30.55 -28.32 -21.24
C ASP A 619 -30.88 -29.47 -20.27
N GLU A 620 -30.98 -30.73 -20.80
CA GLU A 620 -31.21 -31.90 -19.99
C GLU A 620 -29.99 -32.22 -19.12
N LEU A 621 -28.78 -32.15 -19.68
CA LEU A 621 -27.54 -32.33 -18.95
C LEU A 621 -27.39 -31.25 -17.84
N LYS A 622 -27.67 -29.97 -18.16
CA LYS A 622 -27.64 -28.86 -17.21
C LYS A 622 -28.61 -29.07 -16.06
N THR A 623 -29.86 -29.48 -16.36
CA THR A 623 -30.89 -29.75 -15.36
C THR A 623 -30.48 -30.92 -14.46
N ASN A 624 -29.99 -32.02 -15.05
CA ASN A 624 -29.54 -33.18 -14.29
C ASN A 624 -28.36 -32.88 -13.40
N LEU A 625 -27.37 -32.07 -13.87
CA LEU A 625 -26.23 -31.61 -13.07
C LEU A 625 -26.70 -30.75 -11.88
N THR A 626 -27.64 -29.84 -12.13
CA THR A 626 -28.22 -28.98 -11.09
C THR A 626 -28.87 -29.81 -9.99
N GLN A 627 -29.65 -30.84 -10.35
CA GLN A 627 -30.28 -31.73 -9.38
C GLN A 627 -29.25 -32.56 -8.59
N LEU A 628 -28.18 -33.03 -9.26
CA LEU A 628 -27.09 -33.75 -8.62
C LEU A 628 -26.37 -32.87 -7.61
N CYS A 629 -25.99 -31.66 -7.97
CA CYS A 629 -25.33 -30.70 -7.08
C CYS A 629 -26.22 -30.40 -5.85
N LYS A 630 -27.51 -30.14 -6.10
CA LYS A 630 -28.48 -29.87 -5.03
C LYS A 630 -28.62 -31.05 -4.06
N SER A 631 -28.71 -32.27 -4.57
CA SER A 631 -28.82 -33.48 -3.74
C SER A 631 -27.57 -33.76 -2.90
N SER A 632 -26.41 -33.27 -3.35
CA SER A 632 -25.11 -33.41 -2.68
C SER A 632 -24.69 -32.16 -1.89
N SER A 633 -25.54 -31.13 -1.80
CA SER A 633 -25.25 -29.86 -1.13
C SER A 633 -24.02 -29.14 -1.73
N ILE A 634 -23.81 -29.28 -3.03
CA ILE A 634 -22.72 -28.66 -3.78
C ILE A 634 -23.27 -27.39 -4.45
N GLU A 635 -22.59 -26.28 -4.28
CA GLU A 635 -22.93 -25.00 -4.93
C GLU A 635 -22.51 -25.05 -6.41
N LEU A 636 -23.47 -24.95 -7.33
CA LEU A 636 -23.20 -24.96 -8.77
C LEU A 636 -23.14 -23.53 -9.32
N TRP A 637 -22.04 -23.20 -9.99
CA TRP A 637 -21.85 -21.92 -10.68
C TRP A 637 -21.67 -22.16 -12.19
N THR A 638 -22.43 -21.42 -12.99
CA THR A 638 -22.23 -21.34 -14.44
C THR A 638 -21.60 -20.01 -14.84
N VAL A 639 -20.79 -20.02 -15.88
CA VAL A 639 -20.05 -18.86 -16.36
C VAL A 639 -20.26 -18.68 -17.86
#